data_68aeace93d284ca7e82c5be62e77e793
#
_entry.id   68aeace93d284ca7e82c5be62e77e793
#
_cell.length_a   1.000
_cell.length_b   1.000
_cell.length_c   1.000
_cell.angle_alpha   90.00
_cell.angle_beta   90.00
_cell.angle_gamma   90.00
#
_symmetry.space_group_name_H-M   'P 1'
#
loop_
_entity.id
_entity.type
_entity.pdbx_description
1 polymer ?
#
loop_
_entity_poly.entity_id
_entity_poly.type
_entity_poly.pdbx_seq_one_letter_code
_entity_poly.pdbx_strand_id
1 'polypeptide(L)'
;MLGKDMKMEEQNAEYVQEFLDNEIVRLGELIEEYKANVKVMGEDFNMDNPNGGMYSGMELTQIHHEMEKQFIYSEEAARDAYFYKKLRKAPYFARVDFKSDRATREKTIYIGLRTLQKHDTFEMLVCDWRAPIASLFYEDFPDKAFFKAPSGEIRGDLLLKRQYKFENGKLKYYVDSDLKIDDDILRDVLSSSSSEHLKVIVNSIQREQNKVIRYSDNENLLVIGPAGSGKTSVGFHRLAYLLYQNRTELSSAEIIMFSNNDIFSSYVADIIPELGEMPINYSSFYNIFKAEIPTISTGDYYSLAESIINGDSRRSKSAGIKLSKDFVAYLESDTDVCEPEFQDITLFGNVIFSKEALLERFLSDTENSQKSRGARLAAYTQGVIDEYFINNREEIYLHIDADSEIDEDTAKLFKAKRRQIKESAAEMIKSAILVDPIAVYFKLLEKYAEENNCPELLDTMATLEKGYLEFEDAIGVVYVKSVLGMAAVLSGVKHILIDEAQDLSYIQHKLILRMFPRARVTLLADTNQAIISELNTTSKEELAEIYNANILNLNKSYRSTKEINSYALKLLPEEKRYEIFERTGEDVKEISGNIEDFKNVVKEMAENSPSTCIITRNLKETIEVFNELKTEIDGLRICDNKSFELSHNPIVMPLALTKGLEFDNVIVYDKDGAFSGDENKKYLYMAATRALHRLTIFNCKSELKSEN
;
A
#
# COMPACT_ATOMS: atom_id res chain seq x y z
N MET A 1 -35.06 -28.00 -24.03
CA MET A 1 -34.34 -28.10 -22.74
C MET A 1 -33.87 -26.72 -22.25
N LEU A 2 -33.16 -25.96 -23.06
CA LEU A 2 -32.63 -24.63 -22.69
C LEU A 2 -33.65 -23.66 -22.01
N GLY A 3 -34.89 -23.58 -22.51
CA GLY A 3 -35.88 -22.65 -21.94
C GLY A 3 -36.46 -23.07 -20.59
N LYS A 4 -36.37 -24.34 -20.19
CA LYS A 4 -36.84 -24.81 -18.88
C LYS A 4 -35.79 -24.59 -17.80
N ASP A 5 -34.51 -24.76 -18.13
CA ASP A 5 -33.39 -24.51 -17.25
C ASP A 5 -33.24 -22.99 -16.96
N MET A 6 -33.36 -22.14 -18.00
CA MET A 6 -33.33 -20.67 -17.83
C MET A 6 -34.41 -20.19 -16.88
N LYS A 7 -35.65 -20.68 -17.04
CA LYS A 7 -36.74 -20.30 -16.14
C LYS A 7 -36.52 -20.73 -14.69
N MET A 8 -35.88 -21.87 -14.47
CA MET A 8 -35.53 -22.33 -13.11
C MET A 8 -34.46 -21.44 -12.47
N GLU A 9 -33.46 -21.03 -13.24
CA GLU A 9 -32.42 -20.12 -12.75
C GLU A 9 -32.96 -18.70 -12.49
N GLU A 10 -33.87 -18.21 -13.34
CA GLU A 10 -34.59 -16.96 -13.10
C GLU A 10 -35.38 -17.01 -11.79
N GLN A 11 -36.15 -18.09 -11.56
CA GLN A 11 -36.90 -18.28 -10.31
C GLN A 11 -36.01 -18.33 -9.07
N ASN A 12 -34.84 -18.98 -9.19
CA ASN A 12 -33.88 -18.98 -8.08
C ASN A 12 -33.30 -17.58 -7.82
N ALA A 13 -33.01 -16.83 -8.88
CA ALA A 13 -32.52 -15.45 -8.74
C ALA A 13 -33.56 -14.55 -8.07
N GLU A 14 -34.82 -14.63 -8.49
CA GLU A 14 -35.95 -13.91 -7.87
C GLU A 14 -36.10 -14.27 -6.40
N TYR A 15 -36.00 -15.57 -6.07
CA TYR A 15 -36.08 -16.03 -4.68
C TYR A 15 -34.97 -15.47 -3.79
N VAL A 16 -33.73 -15.44 -4.26
CA VAL A 16 -32.61 -14.87 -3.51
C VAL A 16 -32.74 -13.35 -3.40
N GLN A 17 -33.28 -12.69 -4.43
CA GLN A 17 -33.55 -11.24 -4.38
C GLN A 17 -34.67 -10.88 -3.39
N GLU A 18 -35.74 -11.68 -3.33
CA GLU A 18 -36.80 -11.52 -2.32
C GLU A 18 -36.27 -11.69 -0.89
N PHE A 19 -35.39 -12.68 -0.69
CA PHE A 19 -34.69 -12.82 0.59
C PHE A 19 -33.88 -11.56 0.94
N LEU A 20 -33.10 -11.01 -0.02
CA LEU A 20 -32.32 -9.79 0.18
C LEU A 20 -33.22 -8.57 0.48
N ASP A 21 -34.36 -8.43 -0.21
CA ASP A 21 -35.32 -7.35 0.05
C ASP A 21 -35.86 -7.43 1.49
N ASN A 22 -36.22 -8.62 1.96
CA ASN A 22 -36.71 -8.84 3.34
C ASN A 22 -35.60 -8.52 4.38
N GLU A 23 -34.34 -8.94 4.11
CA GLU A 23 -33.24 -8.65 5.01
C GLU A 23 -32.88 -7.15 5.05
N ILE A 24 -32.98 -6.43 3.93
CA ILE A 24 -32.77 -4.98 3.90
C ILE A 24 -33.82 -4.27 4.78
N VAL A 25 -35.07 -4.70 4.73
CA VAL A 25 -36.14 -4.15 5.60
C VAL A 25 -35.83 -4.45 7.06
N ARG A 26 -35.52 -5.70 7.40
CA ARG A 26 -35.18 -6.12 8.77
C ARG A 26 -34.00 -5.34 9.34
N LEU A 27 -32.93 -5.15 8.55
CA LEU A 27 -31.79 -4.36 8.99
C LEU A 27 -32.13 -2.89 9.16
N GLY A 28 -33.04 -2.35 8.35
CA GLY A 28 -33.52 -1.00 8.49
C GLY A 28 -34.25 -0.81 9.83
N GLU A 29 -35.14 -1.76 10.23
CA GLU A 29 -35.83 -1.75 11.52
C GLU A 29 -34.83 -1.84 12.69
N LEU A 30 -33.83 -2.70 12.61
CA LEU A 30 -32.76 -2.82 13.62
C LEU A 30 -31.94 -1.52 13.78
N ILE A 31 -31.62 -0.84 12.69
CA ILE A 31 -30.90 0.45 12.73
C ILE A 31 -31.72 1.48 13.50
N GLU A 32 -33.03 1.57 13.24
CA GLU A 32 -33.89 2.51 13.95
C GLU A 32 -34.07 2.13 15.44
N GLU A 33 -34.12 0.84 15.76
CA GLU A 33 -34.11 0.35 17.15
C GLU A 33 -32.83 0.74 17.88
N TYR A 34 -31.66 0.51 17.29
CA TYR A 34 -30.37 0.88 17.90
C TYR A 34 -30.24 2.40 18.10
N LYS A 35 -30.69 3.19 17.12
CA LYS A 35 -30.73 4.66 17.26
C LYS A 35 -31.67 5.11 18.40
N ALA A 36 -32.82 4.49 18.52
CA ALA A 36 -33.75 4.80 19.61
C ALA A 36 -33.13 4.45 20.97
N ASN A 37 -32.47 3.30 21.09
CA ASN A 37 -31.79 2.88 22.31
C ASN A 37 -30.68 3.87 22.71
N VAL A 38 -29.81 4.29 21.75
CA VAL A 38 -28.76 5.29 22.00
C VAL A 38 -29.36 6.62 22.45
N LYS A 39 -30.49 7.04 21.85
CA LYS A 39 -31.16 8.28 22.24
C LYS A 39 -31.71 8.22 23.68
N VAL A 40 -32.38 7.13 24.06
CA VAL A 40 -32.88 6.91 25.43
C VAL A 40 -31.73 6.92 26.44
N MET A 41 -30.65 6.18 26.15
CA MET A 41 -29.44 6.16 27.01
C MET A 41 -28.78 7.56 27.10
N GLY A 42 -28.80 8.34 26.01
CA GLY A 42 -28.27 9.71 25.99
C GLY A 42 -29.14 10.69 26.81
N GLU A 43 -30.45 10.51 26.82
CA GLU A 43 -31.35 11.29 27.67
C GLU A 43 -31.16 10.97 29.15
N ASP A 44 -30.92 9.71 29.49
CA ASP A 44 -30.58 9.27 30.86
C ASP A 44 -29.21 9.78 31.31
N PHE A 45 -28.28 9.94 30.38
CA PHE A 45 -26.91 10.44 30.60
C PHE A 45 -26.83 11.96 30.75
N ASN A 46 -27.88 12.71 30.43
CA ASN A 46 -27.84 14.17 30.39
C ASN A 46 -27.78 14.75 31.80
N MET A 47 -26.60 15.29 32.19
CA MET A 47 -26.31 15.85 33.51
C MET A 47 -27.12 17.10 33.87
N ASP A 48 -27.81 17.72 32.92
CA ASP A 48 -28.66 18.90 33.13
C ASP A 48 -30.06 18.56 33.68
N ASN A 49 -30.32 17.29 33.97
CA ASN A 49 -31.58 16.89 34.61
C ASN A 49 -31.53 17.17 36.12
N PRO A 50 -32.20 18.20 36.62
CA PRO A 50 -32.11 18.60 38.05
C PRO A 50 -32.67 17.55 39.03
N ASN A 51 -33.31 16.50 38.52
CA ASN A 51 -33.80 15.35 39.31
C ASN A 51 -32.99 14.06 39.02
N GLY A 52 -31.93 14.13 38.24
CA GLY A 52 -31.05 12.99 37.92
C GLY A 52 -30.32 12.52 39.16
N GLY A 53 -30.55 11.29 39.55
CA GLY A 53 -29.75 10.64 40.59
C GLY A 53 -28.27 10.69 40.19
N MET A 54 -27.40 10.86 41.19
CA MET A 54 -25.96 10.91 41.02
C MET A 54 -25.48 9.50 40.63
N TYR A 55 -25.30 9.24 39.34
CA TYR A 55 -24.69 8.01 38.88
C TYR A 55 -23.25 7.91 39.43
N SER A 56 -22.87 6.76 39.92
CA SER A 56 -21.47 6.49 40.25
C SER A 56 -20.62 6.51 39.00
N GLY A 57 -19.32 6.82 39.10
CA GLY A 57 -18.41 6.78 37.94
C GLY A 57 -18.39 5.44 37.19
N MET A 58 -18.70 4.34 37.91
CA MET A 58 -18.84 3.01 37.33
C MET A 58 -20.10 2.87 36.46
N GLU A 59 -21.24 3.40 36.89
CA GLU A 59 -22.52 3.37 36.13
C GLU A 59 -22.44 4.22 34.88
N LEU A 60 -21.78 5.40 34.94
CA LEU A 60 -21.52 6.25 33.78
C LEU A 60 -20.62 5.53 32.75
N THR A 61 -19.60 4.81 33.19
CA THR A 61 -18.73 4.03 32.30
C THR A 61 -19.49 2.87 31.64
N GLN A 62 -20.41 2.22 32.37
CA GLN A 62 -21.24 1.15 31.83
C GLN A 62 -22.22 1.66 30.78
N ILE A 63 -22.90 2.79 31.02
CA ILE A 63 -23.83 3.42 30.07
C ILE A 63 -23.04 3.81 28.79
N HIS A 64 -21.92 4.47 28.96
CA HIS A 64 -21.07 4.84 27.80
C HIS A 64 -20.64 3.63 26.97
N HIS A 65 -20.22 2.55 27.62
CA HIS A 65 -19.82 1.32 26.93
C HIS A 65 -21.01 0.65 26.21
N GLU A 66 -22.21 0.69 26.79
CA GLU A 66 -23.40 0.14 26.12
C GLU A 66 -23.86 1.02 24.95
N MET A 67 -23.78 2.35 25.07
CA MET A 67 -24.02 3.27 23.93
C MET A 67 -23.05 3.02 22.80
N GLU A 68 -21.77 2.82 23.09
CA GLU A 68 -20.74 2.52 22.10
C GLU A 68 -21.03 1.20 21.37
N LYS A 69 -21.47 0.16 22.08
CA LYS A 69 -21.92 -1.11 21.46
C LYS A 69 -23.12 -0.92 20.54
N GLN A 70 -24.15 -0.20 20.99
CA GLN A 70 -25.34 0.06 20.17
C GLN A 70 -24.98 0.86 18.90
N PHE A 71 -24.03 1.81 19.02
CA PHE A 71 -23.52 2.54 17.88
C PHE A 71 -22.81 1.61 16.89
N ILE A 72 -21.90 0.74 17.37
CA ILE A 72 -21.18 -0.24 16.54
C ILE A 72 -22.18 -1.17 15.83
N TYR A 73 -23.18 -1.71 16.52
CA TYR A 73 -24.21 -2.58 15.93
C TYR A 73 -25.04 -1.86 14.88
N SER A 74 -25.36 -0.58 15.10
CA SER A 74 -26.07 0.24 14.12
C SER A 74 -25.23 0.45 12.85
N GLU A 75 -23.92 0.71 12.99
CA GLU A 75 -23.02 0.84 11.85
C GLU A 75 -22.85 -0.48 11.08
N GLU A 76 -22.74 -1.61 11.79
CA GLU A 76 -22.68 -2.94 11.17
C GLU A 76 -23.95 -3.25 10.38
N ALA A 77 -25.13 -3.01 10.97
CA ALA A 77 -26.40 -3.22 10.30
C ALA A 77 -26.58 -2.32 9.07
N ALA A 78 -26.17 -1.04 9.17
CA ALA A 78 -26.23 -0.10 8.06
C ALA A 78 -25.31 -0.53 6.90
N ARG A 79 -24.11 -1.01 7.22
CA ARG A 79 -23.15 -1.56 6.26
C ARG A 79 -23.73 -2.80 5.57
N ASP A 80 -24.28 -3.74 6.32
CA ASP A 80 -24.88 -4.96 5.76
C ASP A 80 -26.06 -4.63 4.87
N ALA A 81 -26.93 -3.70 5.25
CA ALA A 81 -28.03 -3.22 4.42
C ALA A 81 -27.53 -2.59 3.11
N TYR A 82 -26.44 -1.83 3.15
CA TYR A 82 -25.81 -1.27 1.95
C TYR A 82 -25.29 -2.37 1.02
N PHE A 83 -24.61 -3.38 1.56
CA PHE A 83 -24.13 -4.51 0.78
C PHE A 83 -25.26 -5.33 0.17
N TYR A 84 -26.32 -5.59 0.91
CA TYR A 84 -27.47 -6.35 0.40
C TYR A 84 -28.18 -5.60 -0.73
N LYS A 85 -28.27 -4.27 -0.67
CA LYS A 85 -28.75 -3.45 -1.80
C LYS A 85 -27.88 -3.60 -3.07
N LYS A 86 -26.57 -3.71 -2.92
CA LYS A 86 -25.68 -4.01 -4.04
C LYS A 86 -25.86 -5.43 -4.56
N LEU A 87 -25.87 -6.43 -3.67
CA LEU A 87 -26.02 -7.84 -4.02
C LEU A 87 -27.35 -8.13 -4.72
N ARG A 88 -28.41 -7.37 -4.42
CA ARG A 88 -29.69 -7.50 -5.08
C ARG A 88 -29.61 -7.35 -6.62
N LYS A 89 -28.66 -6.60 -7.13
CA LYS A 89 -28.43 -6.41 -8.56
C LYS A 89 -27.79 -7.64 -9.23
N ALA A 90 -26.97 -8.40 -8.50
CA ALA A 90 -26.33 -9.62 -8.94
C ALA A 90 -26.06 -10.51 -7.71
N PRO A 91 -27.05 -11.32 -7.27
CA PRO A 91 -26.97 -12.02 -5.99
C PRO A 91 -25.89 -13.11 -5.95
N TYR A 92 -25.57 -13.68 -7.08
CA TYR A 92 -24.48 -14.64 -7.28
C TYR A 92 -23.96 -14.54 -8.73
N PHE A 93 -22.79 -15.07 -8.97
CA PHE A 93 -22.17 -15.04 -10.30
C PHE A 93 -21.82 -16.43 -10.83
N ALA A 94 -21.82 -17.46 -9.96
CA ALA A 94 -21.50 -18.82 -10.36
C ALA A 94 -22.32 -19.85 -9.59
N ARG A 95 -22.37 -21.06 -10.14
CA ARG A 95 -22.90 -22.28 -9.51
C ARG A 95 -21.97 -23.44 -9.78
N VAL A 96 -21.78 -24.26 -8.77
CA VAL A 96 -21.16 -25.57 -8.91
C VAL A 96 -22.09 -26.64 -8.35
N ASP A 97 -22.23 -27.76 -9.07
CA ASP A 97 -22.89 -28.97 -8.56
C ASP A 97 -21.80 -29.98 -8.24
N PHE A 98 -21.71 -30.36 -6.97
CA PHE A 98 -20.65 -31.20 -6.46
C PHE A 98 -21.21 -32.38 -5.66
N LYS A 99 -20.68 -33.57 -5.92
CA LYS A 99 -21.02 -34.77 -5.18
C LYS A 99 -19.77 -35.31 -4.48
N SER A 100 -19.69 -35.11 -3.18
CA SER A 100 -18.59 -35.68 -2.38
C SER A 100 -18.63 -37.22 -2.39
N ASP A 101 -17.47 -37.84 -2.39
CA ASP A 101 -17.32 -39.30 -2.30
C ASP A 101 -18.04 -39.94 -1.10
N ARG A 102 -18.25 -39.14 -0.03
CA ARG A 102 -18.94 -39.57 1.19
C ARG A 102 -20.44 -39.24 1.19
N ALA A 103 -20.92 -38.51 0.19
CA ALA A 103 -22.32 -38.07 0.13
C ALA A 103 -23.15 -38.94 -0.81
N THR A 104 -24.40 -39.20 -0.42
CA THR A 104 -25.36 -39.93 -1.26
C THR A 104 -26.02 -39.05 -2.32
N ARG A 105 -26.08 -37.74 -2.09
CA ARG A 105 -26.71 -36.76 -2.98
C ARG A 105 -25.72 -35.70 -3.40
N GLU A 106 -25.92 -35.16 -4.60
CA GLU A 106 -25.26 -33.95 -5.08
C GLU A 106 -25.69 -32.72 -4.28
N LYS A 107 -24.83 -31.72 -4.20
CA LYS A 107 -25.10 -30.43 -3.58
C LYS A 107 -24.91 -29.35 -4.63
N THR A 108 -25.94 -28.56 -4.84
CA THR A 108 -25.90 -27.32 -5.64
C THR A 108 -25.42 -26.17 -4.77
N ILE A 109 -24.44 -25.41 -5.24
CA ILE A 109 -23.81 -24.32 -4.51
C ILE A 109 -23.75 -23.11 -5.41
N TYR A 110 -24.51 -22.08 -5.09
CA TYR A 110 -24.41 -20.77 -5.73
C TYR A 110 -23.30 -19.97 -5.05
N ILE A 111 -22.48 -19.30 -5.84
CA ILE A 111 -21.28 -18.58 -5.38
C ILE A 111 -21.48 -17.10 -5.67
N GLY A 112 -21.31 -16.27 -4.64
CA GLY A 112 -21.45 -14.82 -4.70
C GLY A 112 -20.40 -14.09 -3.88
N LEU A 113 -20.54 -12.77 -3.76
CA LEU A 113 -19.60 -11.91 -3.03
C LEU A 113 -19.67 -12.08 -1.51
N ARG A 114 -20.81 -12.60 -0.99
CA ARG A 114 -21.03 -12.87 0.43
C ARG A 114 -21.89 -14.10 0.64
N THR A 115 -21.72 -14.73 1.79
CA THR A 115 -22.63 -15.79 2.24
C THR A 115 -23.99 -15.21 2.54
N LEU A 116 -25.04 -15.76 1.91
CA LEU A 116 -26.44 -15.51 2.27
C LEU A 116 -27.02 -16.78 2.87
N GLN A 117 -27.51 -16.67 4.09
CA GLN A 117 -28.03 -17.78 4.87
C GLN A 117 -29.30 -17.37 5.59
N LYS A 118 -30.31 -18.23 5.59
CA LYS A 118 -31.54 -18.01 6.35
C LYS A 118 -31.28 -18.12 7.84
N HIS A 119 -31.87 -17.23 8.62
CA HIS A 119 -31.67 -17.21 10.07
C HIS A 119 -32.39 -18.37 10.80
N ASP A 120 -33.52 -18.82 10.26
CA ASP A 120 -34.39 -19.84 10.87
C ASP A 120 -33.92 -21.28 10.59
N THR A 121 -33.54 -21.56 9.37
CA THR A 121 -33.19 -22.91 8.89
C THR A 121 -31.69 -23.14 8.74
N PHE A 122 -30.89 -22.08 8.79
CA PHE A 122 -29.47 -22.10 8.46
C PHE A 122 -29.17 -22.60 7.04
N GLU A 123 -30.18 -22.56 6.16
CA GLU A 123 -30.06 -22.91 4.76
C GLU A 123 -29.15 -21.88 4.06
N MET A 124 -28.07 -22.35 3.43
CA MET A 124 -27.17 -21.51 2.65
C MET A 124 -27.77 -21.29 1.25
N LEU A 125 -28.15 -20.06 0.94
CA LEU A 125 -28.65 -19.65 -0.36
C LEU A 125 -27.51 -19.32 -1.33
N VAL A 126 -26.51 -18.61 -0.86
CA VAL A 126 -25.31 -18.24 -1.62
C VAL A 126 -24.08 -18.44 -0.75
N CYS A 127 -23.05 -19.04 -1.29
CA CYS A 127 -21.77 -19.24 -0.65
C CYS A 127 -20.79 -18.12 -1.03
N ASP A 128 -20.05 -17.62 -0.07
CA ASP A 128 -18.99 -16.64 -0.32
C ASP A 128 -17.90 -17.23 -1.22
N TRP A 129 -17.44 -16.47 -2.21
CA TRP A 129 -16.40 -16.87 -3.16
C TRP A 129 -15.06 -17.24 -2.48
N ARG A 130 -14.81 -16.69 -1.30
CA ARG A 130 -13.60 -16.94 -0.48
C ARG A 130 -13.66 -18.28 0.26
N ALA A 131 -14.85 -18.84 0.45
CA ALA A 131 -15.01 -20.12 1.13
C ALA A 131 -14.25 -21.25 0.41
N PRO A 132 -13.74 -22.25 1.17
CA PRO A 132 -12.97 -23.35 0.59
C PRO A 132 -13.67 -24.06 -0.58
N ILE A 133 -14.98 -24.33 -0.45
CA ILE A 133 -15.75 -25.03 -1.49
C ILE A 133 -15.89 -24.23 -2.78
N ALA A 134 -15.84 -22.90 -2.72
CA ALA A 134 -15.91 -22.04 -3.90
C ALA A 134 -14.66 -22.17 -4.79
N SER A 135 -13.54 -22.73 -4.28
CA SER A 135 -12.36 -23.01 -5.10
C SER A 135 -12.66 -23.98 -6.26
N LEU A 136 -13.68 -24.84 -6.11
CA LEU A 136 -14.11 -25.77 -7.16
C LEU A 136 -14.53 -25.05 -8.46
N PHE A 137 -14.98 -23.81 -8.38
CA PHE A 137 -15.32 -23.01 -9.55
C PHE A 137 -14.07 -22.55 -10.32
N TYR A 138 -13.00 -22.18 -9.63
CA TYR A 138 -11.81 -21.57 -10.23
C TYR A 138 -10.74 -22.58 -10.67
N GLU A 139 -10.81 -23.82 -10.19
CA GLU A 139 -9.81 -24.85 -10.48
C GLU A 139 -10.30 -25.81 -11.58
N ASP A 140 -9.34 -26.33 -12.37
CA ASP A 140 -9.59 -27.42 -13.31
C ASP A 140 -9.09 -28.72 -12.68
N PHE A 141 -9.92 -29.75 -12.75
CA PHE A 141 -9.61 -31.06 -12.21
C PHE A 141 -9.63 -32.09 -13.36
N PRO A 142 -8.47 -32.71 -13.68
CA PRO A 142 -8.43 -33.74 -14.71
C PRO A 142 -9.15 -35.03 -14.29
N ASP A 143 -9.28 -35.25 -12.98
CA ASP A 143 -9.95 -36.38 -12.37
C ASP A 143 -10.99 -35.90 -11.35
N LYS A 144 -10.95 -36.43 -10.11
CA LYS A 144 -11.82 -36.01 -9.02
C LYS A 144 -11.47 -34.62 -8.50
N ALA A 145 -12.48 -33.78 -8.39
CA ALA A 145 -12.34 -32.47 -7.78
C ALA A 145 -12.14 -32.57 -6.26
N PHE A 146 -11.40 -31.63 -5.70
CA PHE A 146 -11.20 -31.56 -4.24
C PHE A 146 -11.05 -30.12 -3.77
N PHE A 147 -11.34 -29.89 -2.49
CA PHE A 147 -11.05 -28.65 -1.79
C PHE A 147 -10.61 -28.92 -0.36
N LYS A 148 -9.84 -27.99 0.24
CA LYS A 148 -9.34 -28.09 1.60
C LYS A 148 -10.29 -27.36 2.56
N ALA A 149 -11.09 -28.11 3.32
CA ALA A 149 -11.90 -27.58 4.40
C ALA A 149 -11.13 -27.62 5.74
N PRO A 150 -11.55 -26.87 6.77
CA PRO A 150 -10.94 -26.98 8.12
C PRO A 150 -10.94 -28.42 8.68
N SER A 151 -11.91 -29.24 8.28
CA SER A 151 -12.02 -30.66 8.63
C SER A 151 -11.13 -31.59 7.80
N GLY A 152 -10.34 -31.06 6.87
CA GLY A 152 -9.48 -31.83 5.96
C GLY A 152 -9.90 -31.74 4.49
N GLU A 153 -9.25 -32.53 3.65
CA GLU A 153 -9.52 -32.56 2.21
C GLU A 153 -10.82 -33.32 1.90
N ILE A 154 -11.69 -32.69 1.11
CA ILE A 154 -12.96 -33.27 0.64
C ILE A 154 -12.85 -33.49 -0.86
N ARG A 155 -12.98 -34.74 -1.29
CA ARG A 155 -12.93 -35.18 -2.70
C ARG A 155 -14.31 -35.57 -3.20
N GLY A 156 -14.52 -35.47 -4.52
CA GLY A 156 -15.77 -35.84 -5.17
C GLY A 156 -15.80 -35.53 -6.66
N ASP A 157 -16.97 -35.71 -7.24
CA ASP A 157 -17.25 -35.46 -8.64
C ASP A 157 -17.83 -34.03 -8.80
N LEU A 158 -17.23 -33.25 -9.67
CA LEU A 158 -17.75 -31.96 -10.10
C LEU A 158 -18.67 -32.18 -11.31
N LEU A 159 -19.96 -31.95 -11.13
CA LEU A 159 -20.99 -32.33 -12.11
C LEU A 159 -21.34 -31.16 -13.03
N LEU A 160 -21.28 -29.92 -12.53
CA LEU A 160 -21.59 -28.70 -13.25
C LEU A 160 -20.74 -27.54 -12.74
N LYS A 161 -20.25 -26.74 -13.70
CA LYS A 161 -19.83 -25.35 -13.48
C LYS A 161 -20.67 -24.46 -14.36
N ARG A 162 -21.33 -23.47 -13.75
CA ARG A 162 -22.19 -22.52 -14.47
C ARG A 162 -21.85 -21.11 -14.03
N GLN A 163 -21.70 -20.20 -14.98
CA GLN A 163 -21.44 -18.79 -14.76
C GLN A 163 -22.65 -17.96 -15.19
N TYR A 164 -22.99 -16.90 -14.46
CA TYR A 164 -24.18 -16.09 -14.68
C TYR A 164 -23.81 -14.65 -15.02
N LYS A 165 -24.58 -14.04 -15.93
CA LYS A 165 -24.55 -12.61 -16.21
C LYS A 165 -25.88 -11.97 -15.79
N PHE A 166 -25.79 -11.02 -14.84
CA PHE A 166 -26.90 -10.18 -14.44
C PHE A 166 -26.74 -8.77 -15.01
N GLU A 167 -27.83 -8.18 -15.48
CA GLU A 167 -27.90 -6.77 -15.88
C GLU A 167 -29.13 -6.13 -15.25
N ASN A 168 -28.92 -5.00 -14.56
CA ASN A 168 -29.99 -4.28 -13.86
C ASN A 168 -30.87 -5.15 -12.95
N GLY A 169 -30.30 -6.12 -12.29
CA GLY A 169 -31.01 -7.04 -11.40
C GLY A 169 -31.73 -8.21 -12.07
N LYS A 170 -31.59 -8.38 -13.38
CA LYS A 170 -32.20 -9.48 -14.13
C LYS A 170 -31.10 -10.40 -14.67
N LEU A 171 -31.38 -11.71 -14.61
CA LEU A 171 -30.52 -12.71 -15.26
C LEU A 171 -30.63 -12.54 -16.77
N LYS A 172 -29.50 -12.21 -17.42
CA LYS A 172 -29.42 -12.02 -18.88
C LYS A 172 -29.18 -13.33 -19.60
N TYR A 173 -28.16 -14.05 -19.16
CA TYR A 173 -27.80 -15.38 -19.64
C TYR A 173 -26.93 -16.11 -18.64
N TYR A 174 -26.73 -17.39 -18.86
CA TYR A 174 -25.71 -18.20 -18.21
C TYR A 174 -24.92 -19.02 -19.23
N VAL A 175 -23.72 -19.44 -18.84
CA VAL A 175 -22.85 -20.30 -19.64
C VAL A 175 -22.41 -21.49 -18.78
N ASP A 176 -22.56 -22.70 -19.32
CA ASP A 176 -22.04 -23.92 -18.72
C ASP A 176 -20.62 -24.14 -19.21
N SER A 177 -19.67 -24.14 -18.27
CA SER A 177 -18.25 -24.26 -18.58
C SER A 177 -17.82 -25.71 -18.42
N ASP A 178 -17.52 -26.37 -19.52
CA ASP A 178 -16.90 -27.70 -19.55
C ASP A 178 -15.40 -27.61 -19.32
N LEU A 179 -14.96 -27.11 -18.13
CA LEU A 179 -13.58 -27.10 -17.65
C LEU A 179 -12.77 -25.79 -17.78
N LYS A 180 -13.25 -24.72 -18.42
CA LYS A 180 -12.55 -23.42 -18.43
C LYS A 180 -13.52 -22.28 -18.16
N ILE A 181 -13.07 -21.29 -17.39
CA ILE A 181 -13.77 -19.99 -17.29
C ILE A 181 -13.90 -19.45 -18.71
N ASP A 182 -15.13 -19.15 -19.12
CA ASP A 182 -15.41 -18.81 -20.49
C ASP A 182 -14.76 -17.47 -20.86
N ASP A 183 -13.86 -17.51 -21.84
CA ASP A 183 -13.17 -16.37 -22.38
C ASP A 183 -14.15 -15.28 -22.90
N ASP A 184 -15.40 -15.65 -23.25
CA ASP A 184 -16.39 -14.70 -23.75
C ASP A 184 -16.92 -13.77 -22.64
N ILE A 185 -17.13 -14.27 -21.41
CA ILE A 185 -17.50 -13.42 -20.28
C ILE A 185 -16.33 -12.51 -19.86
N LEU A 186 -15.11 -13.04 -19.90
CA LEU A 186 -13.92 -12.23 -19.66
C LEU A 186 -13.79 -11.12 -20.71
N ARG A 187 -14.06 -11.43 -22.00
CA ARG A 187 -14.07 -10.44 -23.08
C ARG A 187 -15.14 -9.37 -22.88
N ASP A 188 -16.35 -9.75 -22.45
CA ASP A 188 -17.43 -8.81 -22.14
C ASP A 188 -17.05 -7.84 -21.02
N VAL A 189 -16.45 -8.35 -19.93
CA VAL A 189 -15.95 -7.53 -18.82
C VAL A 189 -14.85 -6.60 -19.30
N LEU A 190 -13.89 -7.10 -20.07
CA LEU A 190 -12.76 -6.31 -20.56
C LEU A 190 -13.14 -5.33 -21.69
N SER A 191 -14.31 -5.46 -22.31
CA SER A 191 -14.79 -4.53 -23.33
C SER A 191 -15.52 -3.32 -22.76
N SER A 192 -15.84 -3.32 -21.46
CA SER A 192 -16.44 -2.18 -20.77
C SER A 192 -15.43 -1.06 -20.50
N SER A 193 -15.86 0.14 -20.07
CA SER A 193 -14.98 1.29 -19.89
C SER A 193 -14.00 1.12 -18.71
N SER A 194 -12.88 1.83 -18.72
CA SER A 194 -11.80 1.75 -17.71
C SER A 194 -12.28 1.92 -16.26
N SER A 195 -13.33 2.72 -16.04
CA SER A 195 -13.93 2.93 -14.72
C SER A 195 -14.64 1.69 -14.14
N GLU A 196 -14.98 0.70 -14.99
CA GLU A 196 -15.62 -0.56 -14.58
C GLU A 196 -14.65 -1.72 -14.45
N HIS A 197 -13.46 -1.64 -15.04
CA HIS A 197 -12.51 -2.76 -15.15
C HIS A 197 -11.96 -3.24 -13.80
N LEU A 198 -11.78 -2.34 -12.86
CA LEU A 198 -11.29 -2.69 -11.54
C LEU A 198 -12.43 -3.07 -10.60
N LYS A 199 -13.68 -2.84 -11.04
CA LYS A 199 -14.87 -3.27 -10.32
C LYS A 199 -15.07 -4.76 -10.50
N VAL A 200 -14.71 -5.51 -9.48
CA VAL A 200 -15.11 -6.91 -9.25
C VAL A 200 -14.76 -7.88 -10.39
N ILE A 201 -13.48 -8.22 -10.49
CA ILE A 201 -12.96 -9.30 -11.36
C ILE A 201 -13.28 -10.70 -10.76
N VAL A 202 -14.00 -10.79 -9.64
CA VAL A 202 -14.30 -12.08 -8.97
C VAL A 202 -14.90 -13.12 -9.92
N ASN A 203 -15.67 -12.67 -10.90
CA ASN A 203 -16.31 -13.55 -11.90
C ASN A 203 -15.33 -14.16 -12.90
N SER A 204 -14.17 -13.54 -13.10
CA SER A 204 -13.20 -13.87 -14.14
C SER A 204 -11.81 -14.19 -13.59
N ILE A 205 -11.70 -14.48 -12.29
CA ILE A 205 -10.43 -14.89 -11.68
C ILE A 205 -9.94 -16.17 -12.39
N GLN A 206 -8.78 -16.04 -13.01
CA GLN A 206 -8.13 -17.15 -13.68
C GLN A 206 -7.44 -18.07 -12.67
N ARG A 207 -7.15 -19.30 -13.07
CA ARG A 207 -6.52 -20.32 -12.20
C ARG A 207 -5.21 -19.84 -11.58
N GLU A 208 -4.34 -19.17 -12.35
CA GLU A 208 -3.07 -18.63 -11.82
C GLU A 208 -3.32 -17.56 -10.76
N GLN A 209 -4.29 -16.68 -11.01
CA GLN A 209 -4.70 -15.63 -10.06
C GLN A 209 -5.29 -16.24 -8.79
N ASN A 210 -6.15 -17.27 -8.91
CA ASN A 210 -6.72 -17.97 -7.76
C ASN A 210 -5.65 -18.61 -6.86
N LYS A 211 -4.58 -19.17 -7.45
CA LYS A 211 -3.44 -19.69 -6.68
C LYS A 211 -2.76 -18.61 -5.85
N VAL A 212 -2.58 -17.41 -6.40
CA VAL A 212 -2.01 -16.27 -5.66
C VAL A 212 -2.94 -15.84 -4.53
N ILE A 213 -4.24 -15.70 -4.82
CA ILE A 213 -5.24 -15.25 -3.85
C ILE A 213 -5.28 -16.18 -2.64
N ARG A 214 -5.29 -17.50 -2.88
CA ARG A 214 -5.42 -18.55 -1.85
C ARG A 214 -4.09 -19.12 -1.37
N TYR A 215 -2.98 -18.47 -1.71
CA TYR A 215 -1.67 -18.88 -1.21
C TYR A 215 -1.60 -18.78 0.32
N SER A 216 -0.77 -19.61 0.96
CA SER A 216 -0.61 -19.66 2.42
C SER A 216 -0.47 -18.25 3.04
N ASP A 217 -1.17 -18.01 4.13
CA ASP A 217 -1.14 -16.76 4.90
C ASP A 217 0.08 -16.65 5.83
N ASN A 218 0.74 -17.79 6.12
CA ASN A 218 1.89 -17.86 7.00
C ASN A 218 3.24 -17.57 6.31
N GLU A 219 3.22 -17.26 5.00
CA GLU A 219 4.43 -17.05 4.19
C GLU A 219 4.37 -15.72 3.46
N ASN A 220 5.52 -15.08 3.29
CA ASN A 220 5.65 -13.93 2.44
C ASN A 220 5.57 -14.36 0.97
N LEU A 221 4.97 -13.53 0.14
CA LEU A 221 4.69 -13.85 -1.25
C LEU A 221 5.17 -12.72 -2.17
N LEU A 222 5.91 -13.10 -3.21
CA LEU A 222 6.28 -12.23 -4.32
C LEU A 222 5.54 -12.69 -5.59
N VAL A 223 4.67 -11.84 -6.09
CA VAL A 223 3.90 -12.06 -7.32
C VAL A 223 4.55 -11.30 -8.47
N ILE A 224 5.06 -12.02 -9.45
CA ILE A 224 5.65 -11.45 -10.66
C ILE A 224 4.65 -11.59 -11.82
N GLY A 225 4.46 -10.53 -12.57
CA GLY A 225 3.60 -10.61 -13.75
C GLY A 225 3.75 -9.39 -14.66
N PRO A 226 3.41 -9.51 -15.95
CA PRO A 226 3.47 -8.39 -16.89
C PRO A 226 2.39 -7.36 -16.61
N ALA A 227 2.48 -6.22 -17.30
CA ALA A 227 1.39 -5.26 -17.37
C ALA A 227 0.09 -5.96 -17.79
N GLY A 228 -1.01 -5.61 -17.13
CA GLY A 228 -2.32 -6.18 -17.47
C GLY A 228 -2.55 -7.63 -17.03
N SER A 229 -1.67 -8.26 -16.25
CA SER A 229 -1.93 -9.59 -15.66
C SER A 229 -2.89 -9.56 -14.47
N GLY A 230 -3.30 -8.36 -14.03
CA GLY A 230 -4.20 -8.17 -12.90
C GLY A 230 -3.54 -8.23 -11.53
N LYS A 231 -2.22 -8.02 -11.42
CA LYS A 231 -1.46 -8.07 -10.14
C LYS A 231 -2.13 -7.31 -9.01
N THR A 232 -2.40 -6.03 -9.22
CA THR A 232 -3.00 -5.15 -8.21
C THR A 232 -4.38 -5.65 -7.78
N SER A 233 -5.23 -6.03 -8.74
CA SER A 233 -6.54 -6.62 -8.46
C SER A 233 -6.42 -7.93 -7.68
N VAL A 234 -5.52 -8.82 -8.07
CA VAL A 234 -5.24 -10.07 -7.36
C VAL A 234 -4.73 -9.80 -5.95
N GLY A 235 -3.91 -8.76 -5.77
CA GLY A 235 -3.46 -8.31 -4.45
C GLY A 235 -4.63 -7.92 -3.54
N PHE A 236 -5.58 -7.14 -4.03
CA PHE A 236 -6.80 -6.78 -3.27
C PHE A 236 -7.67 -7.98 -2.95
N HIS A 237 -7.89 -8.87 -3.92
CA HIS A 237 -8.63 -10.11 -3.69
C HIS A 237 -7.94 -10.99 -2.64
N ARG A 238 -6.59 -11.05 -2.66
CA ARG A 238 -5.82 -11.74 -1.64
C ARG A 238 -6.03 -11.12 -0.26
N LEU A 239 -5.98 -9.79 -0.13
CA LEU A 239 -6.25 -9.14 1.16
C LEU A 239 -7.65 -9.44 1.66
N ALA A 240 -8.67 -9.36 0.79
CA ALA A 240 -10.03 -9.73 1.14
C ALA A 240 -10.15 -11.20 1.54
N TYR A 241 -9.41 -12.11 0.88
CA TYR A 241 -9.34 -13.51 1.25
C TYR A 241 -8.67 -13.72 2.61
N LEU A 242 -7.55 -13.05 2.89
CA LEU A 242 -6.84 -13.14 4.17
C LEU A 242 -7.71 -12.63 5.33
N LEU A 243 -8.40 -11.50 5.15
CA LEU A 243 -9.36 -10.96 6.12
C LEU A 243 -10.50 -11.95 6.41
N TYR A 244 -11.03 -12.58 5.36
CA TYR A 244 -12.10 -13.58 5.51
C TYR A 244 -11.62 -14.83 6.26
N GLN A 245 -10.43 -15.35 5.94
CA GLN A 245 -9.88 -16.55 6.55
C GLN A 245 -9.48 -16.34 8.02
N ASN A 246 -8.91 -15.18 8.32
CA ASN A 246 -8.30 -14.87 9.62
C ASN A 246 -9.10 -13.83 10.42
N ARG A 247 -10.42 -13.73 10.20
CA ARG A 247 -11.29 -12.70 10.78
C ARG A 247 -11.28 -12.61 12.32
N THR A 248 -10.77 -13.62 13.02
CA THR A 248 -10.58 -13.61 14.48
C THR A 248 -9.21 -13.06 14.89
N GLU A 249 -8.25 -12.99 13.97
CA GLU A 249 -6.86 -12.68 14.26
C GLU A 249 -6.33 -11.47 13.46
N LEU A 250 -6.97 -11.13 12.34
CA LEU A 250 -6.58 -10.07 11.41
C LEU A 250 -7.74 -9.13 11.12
N SER A 251 -7.55 -7.85 11.38
CA SER A 251 -8.50 -6.78 11.07
C SER A 251 -7.95 -5.89 9.94
N SER A 252 -8.85 -5.16 9.25
CA SER A 252 -8.47 -4.18 8.20
C SER A 252 -7.53 -3.09 8.72
N ALA A 253 -7.66 -2.69 10.00
CA ALA A 253 -6.80 -1.70 10.64
C ALA A 253 -5.35 -2.17 10.80
N GLU A 254 -5.09 -3.49 10.79
CA GLU A 254 -3.77 -4.11 10.92
C GLU A 254 -3.12 -4.41 9.55
N ILE A 255 -3.77 -3.98 8.46
CA ILE A 255 -3.26 -4.11 7.09
C ILE A 255 -2.88 -2.74 6.55
N ILE A 256 -1.73 -2.68 5.89
CA ILE A 256 -1.29 -1.49 5.14
C ILE A 256 -1.04 -1.88 3.70
N MET A 257 -1.59 -1.10 2.78
CA MET A 257 -1.13 -1.08 1.40
C MET A 257 -0.05 -0.02 1.23
N PHE A 258 1.04 -0.38 0.60
CA PHE A 258 2.18 0.48 0.37
C PHE A 258 2.43 0.67 -1.13
N SER A 259 2.53 1.92 -1.57
CA SER A 259 2.86 2.26 -2.95
C SER A 259 3.55 3.63 -3.00
N ASN A 260 4.37 3.86 -4.02
CA ASN A 260 4.97 5.18 -4.27
C ASN A 260 3.99 6.18 -4.92
N ASN A 261 2.79 5.73 -5.32
CA ASN A 261 1.83 6.56 -6.03
C ASN A 261 0.68 7.00 -5.12
N ASP A 262 0.76 8.20 -4.55
CA ASP A 262 -0.29 8.77 -3.68
C ASP A 262 -1.62 8.99 -4.42
N ILE A 263 -1.60 9.15 -5.74
CA ILE A 263 -2.80 9.25 -6.60
C ILE A 263 -3.67 7.99 -6.48
N PHE A 264 -3.03 6.85 -6.27
CA PHE A 264 -3.70 5.56 -6.16
C PHE A 264 -4.44 5.36 -4.82
N SER A 265 -4.15 6.20 -3.81
CA SER A 265 -4.72 6.05 -2.46
C SER A 265 -6.25 6.18 -2.41
N SER A 266 -6.81 7.13 -3.14
CA SER A 266 -8.27 7.33 -3.22
C SER A 266 -8.97 6.13 -3.87
N TYR A 267 -8.33 5.55 -4.87
CA TYR A 267 -8.82 4.38 -5.58
C TYR A 267 -8.83 3.11 -4.71
N VAL A 268 -7.79 2.91 -3.90
CA VAL A 268 -7.69 1.78 -2.94
C VAL A 268 -8.82 1.81 -1.92
N ALA A 269 -9.20 3.01 -1.47
CA ALA A 269 -10.24 3.18 -0.45
C ALA A 269 -11.60 2.60 -0.88
N ASP A 270 -11.89 2.57 -2.17
CA ASP A 270 -13.18 2.12 -2.71
C ASP A 270 -13.22 0.62 -3.03
N ILE A 271 -12.08 0.00 -3.39
CA ILE A 271 -12.05 -1.40 -3.89
C ILE A 271 -12.31 -2.42 -2.77
N ILE A 272 -11.63 -2.30 -1.63
CA ILE A 272 -11.76 -3.27 -0.54
C ILE A 272 -13.20 -3.35 -0.02
N PRO A 273 -13.92 -2.22 0.16
CA PRO A 273 -15.35 -2.25 0.43
C PRO A 273 -16.19 -2.95 -0.65
N GLU A 274 -15.82 -2.84 -1.92
CA GLU A 274 -16.52 -3.57 -2.99
C GLU A 274 -16.37 -5.08 -2.88
N LEU A 275 -15.26 -5.55 -2.31
CA LEU A 275 -14.99 -6.97 -2.03
C LEU A 275 -15.64 -7.47 -0.73
N GLY A 276 -16.37 -6.62 -0.02
CA GLY A 276 -17.14 -6.98 1.17
C GLY A 276 -16.39 -6.80 2.49
N GLU A 277 -15.25 -6.12 2.49
CA GLU A 277 -14.42 -5.88 3.67
C GLU A 277 -14.37 -4.39 4.07
N MET A 278 -13.86 -4.08 5.26
CA MET A 278 -13.61 -2.71 5.68
C MET A 278 -12.42 -2.11 4.93
N PRO A 279 -12.40 -0.78 4.73
CA PRO A 279 -11.24 -0.10 4.16
C PRO A 279 -9.95 -0.44 4.92
N ILE A 280 -8.85 -0.57 4.21
CA ILE A 280 -7.50 -0.77 4.76
C ILE A 280 -6.73 0.54 4.79
N ASN A 281 -5.67 0.58 5.59
CA ASN A 281 -4.78 1.73 5.62
C ASN A 281 -3.90 1.78 4.37
N TYR A 282 -3.61 3.00 3.91
CA TYR A 282 -2.67 3.28 2.84
C TYR A 282 -1.48 4.06 3.39
N SER A 283 -0.27 3.80 2.88
CA SER A 283 0.93 4.55 3.21
C SER A 283 1.87 4.67 2.01
N SER A 284 2.67 5.73 2.02
CA SER A 284 3.75 5.97 1.05
C SER A 284 5.00 6.46 1.78
N PHE A 285 6.13 6.54 1.08
CA PHE A 285 7.34 7.12 1.67
C PHE A 285 7.17 8.60 2.04
N TYR A 286 6.36 9.34 1.28
CA TYR A 286 6.03 10.71 1.64
C TYR A 286 5.34 10.80 3.02
N ASN A 287 4.40 9.90 3.30
CA ASN A 287 3.74 9.82 4.60
C ASN A 287 4.72 9.45 5.73
N ILE A 288 5.67 8.55 5.46
CA ILE A 288 6.74 8.21 6.40
C ILE A 288 7.62 9.45 6.69
N PHE A 289 8.04 10.19 5.66
CA PHE A 289 8.86 11.39 5.84
C PHE A 289 8.12 12.43 6.68
N LYS A 290 6.85 12.70 6.38
CA LYS A 290 6.02 13.63 7.15
C LYS A 290 5.88 13.24 8.61
N ALA A 291 5.86 11.95 8.92
CA ALA A 291 5.78 11.44 10.29
C ALA A 291 7.15 11.48 11.00
N GLU A 292 8.22 11.11 10.30
CA GLU A 292 9.54 10.91 10.90
C GLU A 292 10.43 12.16 10.90
N ILE A 293 10.31 13.04 9.91
CA ILE A 293 11.08 14.28 9.75
C ILE A 293 10.17 15.47 9.42
N PRO A 294 9.17 15.79 10.28
CA PRO A 294 8.13 16.78 9.99
C PRO A 294 8.62 18.23 9.87
N THR A 295 9.84 18.52 10.32
CA THR A 295 10.40 19.89 10.38
C THR A 295 11.09 20.32 9.10
N ILE A 296 11.28 19.42 8.13
CA ILE A 296 11.98 19.71 6.88
C ILE A 296 11.13 19.31 5.68
N SER A 297 11.19 20.09 4.62
CA SER A 297 10.51 19.76 3.37
C SER A 297 11.28 18.67 2.61
N THR A 298 10.57 17.74 1.97
CA THR A 298 11.19 16.63 1.26
C THR A 298 10.74 16.56 -0.19
N GLY A 299 11.61 16.08 -1.06
CA GLY A 299 11.25 15.65 -2.41
C GLY A 299 10.35 14.42 -2.41
N ASP A 300 9.75 14.17 -3.54
CA ASP A 300 8.95 12.98 -3.81
C ASP A 300 9.62 12.07 -4.86
N TYR A 301 9.09 10.85 -4.98
CA TYR A 301 9.56 9.90 -5.97
C TYR A 301 9.50 10.43 -7.41
N TYR A 302 8.49 11.24 -7.74
CA TYR A 302 8.28 11.76 -9.09
C TYR A 302 9.36 12.77 -9.48
N SER A 303 9.79 13.61 -8.55
CA SER A 303 10.86 14.58 -8.78
C SER A 303 12.18 13.89 -9.14
N LEU A 304 12.49 12.76 -8.49
CA LEU A 304 13.64 11.93 -8.82
C LEU A 304 13.45 11.24 -10.17
N ALA A 305 12.30 10.60 -10.40
CA ALA A 305 11.99 9.91 -11.64
C ALA A 305 12.04 10.85 -12.85
N GLU A 306 11.49 12.04 -12.73
CA GLU A 306 11.50 13.05 -13.78
C GLU A 306 12.92 13.54 -14.10
N SER A 307 13.75 13.78 -13.08
CA SER A 307 15.16 14.16 -13.27
C SER A 307 15.91 13.11 -14.09
N ILE A 308 15.70 11.83 -13.79
CA ILE A 308 16.34 10.71 -14.51
C ILE A 308 15.80 10.58 -15.94
N ILE A 309 14.48 10.66 -16.13
CA ILE A 309 13.83 10.63 -17.45
C ILE A 309 14.34 11.78 -18.34
N ASN A 310 14.67 12.93 -17.76
CA ASN A 310 15.24 14.07 -18.45
C ASN A 310 16.75 13.94 -18.73
N GLY A 311 17.39 12.88 -18.28
CA GLY A 311 18.78 12.56 -18.55
C GLY A 311 19.79 13.24 -17.62
N ASP A 312 19.39 13.60 -16.39
CA ASP A 312 20.32 14.08 -15.36
C ASP A 312 21.19 12.93 -14.86
N SER A 313 22.28 12.70 -15.59
CA SER A 313 23.21 11.58 -15.30
C SER A 313 23.91 11.72 -13.95
N ARG A 314 24.17 12.96 -13.49
CA ARG A 314 24.86 13.22 -12.23
C ARG A 314 23.95 12.89 -11.04
N ARG A 315 22.70 13.35 -11.09
CA ARG A 315 21.70 12.98 -10.06
C ARG A 315 21.37 11.49 -10.10
N SER A 316 21.24 10.91 -11.30
CA SER A 316 21.01 9.47 -11.46
C SER A 316 22.11 8.65 -10.78
N LYS A 317 23.38 9.00 -11.00
CA LYS A 317 24.53 8.33 -10.38
C LYS A 317 24.53 8.50 -8.86
N SER A 318 24.32 9.71 -8.36
CA SER A 318 24.24 10.02 -6.92
C SER A 318 23.13 9.20 -6.24
N ALA A 319 21.91 9.25 -6.78
CA ALA A 319 20.77 8.51 -6.26
C ALA A 319 21.00 6.99 -6.32
N GLY A 320 21.60 6.47 -7.42
CA GLY A 320 21.94 5.06 -7.55
C GLY A 320 22.85 4.56 -6.43
N ILE A 321 23.83 5.35 -6.02
CA ILE A 321 24.71 5.01 -4.89
C ILE A 321 23.94 5.10 -3.56
N LYS A 322 23.27 6.23 -3.28
CA LYS A 322 22.55 6.47 -2.01
C LYS A 322 21.47 5.44 -1.71
N LEU A 323 20.87 4.87 -2.75
CA LEU A 323 19.78 3.90 -2.65
C LEU A 323 20.25 2.44 -2.72
N SER A 324 21.57 2.21 -2.88
CA SER A 324 22.17 0.89 -3.11
C SER A 324 22.33 0.04 -1.85
N LYS A 325 22.53 -1.27 -2.05
CA LYS A 325 22.85 -2.25 -1.00
C LYS A 325 24.16 -1.91 -0.28
N ASP A 326 25.19 -1.49 -1.04
CA ASP A 326 26.52 -1.19 -0.48
C ASP A 326 26.48 0.02 0.43
N PHE A 327 25.73 1.05 0.05
CA PHE A 327 25.56 2.24 0.89
C PHE A 327 24.75 1.93 2.14
N VAL A 328 23.72 1.07 2.06
CA VAL A 328 22.98 0.58 3.25
C VAL A 328 23.92 -0.14 4.22
N ALA A 329 24.76 -1.04 3.72
CA ALA A 329 25.73 -1.74 4.56
C ALA A 329 26.71 -0.76 5.23
N TYR A 330 27.11 0.29 4.51
CA TYR A 330 27.95 1.36 5.07
C TYR A 330 27.23 2.13 6.19
N LEU A 331 25.99 2.54 5.96
CA LEU A 331 25.16 3.22 6.98
C LEU A 331 24.94 2.37 8.23
N GLU A 332 24.92 1.03 8.10
CA GLU A 332 24.79 0.12 9.25
C GLU A 332 26.11 -0.11 10.01
N SER A 333 27.26 -0.03 9.30
CA SER A 333 28.57 -0.36 9.86
C SER A 333 29.20 0.77 10.71
N ASP A 334 28.88 2.02 10.43
CA ASP A 334 29.58 3.19 10.98
C ASP A 334 28.64 4.18 11.73
N THR A 335 27.73 3.64 12.52
CA THR A 335 26.80 4.46 13.34
C THR A 335 27.49 5.16 14.51
N ASP A 336 28.74 4.85 14.82
CA ASP A 336 29.53 5.44 15.91
C ASP A 336 30.18 6.77 15.50
N VAL A 337 29.94 7.29 14.32
CA VAL A 337 30.46 8.56 13.77
C VAL A 337 30.07 9.79 14.63
N CYS A 338 29.07 9.65 15.48
CA CYS A 338 28.68 10.66 16.48
C CYS A 338 28.79 10.06 17.87
N GLU A 339 30.00 10.01 18.40
CA GLU A 339 30.17 9.74 19.83
C GLU A 339 29.45 10.83 20.64
N PRO A 340 28.63 10.43 21.63
CA PRO A 340 27.95 11.40 22.50
C PRO A 340 28.93 12.19 23.32
N GLU A 341 28.77 13.50 23.37
CA GLU A 341 29.56 14.37 24.23
C GLU A 341 28.91 14.44 25.62
N PHE A 342 29.42 13.64 26.56
CA PHE A 342 29.00 13.69 27.96
C PHE A 342 29.73 14.80 28.72
N GLN A 343 29.11 15.23 29.83
CA GLN A 343 29.71 16.12 30.83
C GLN A 343 29.95 15.35 32.12
N ASP A 344 30.91 15.83 32.93
CA ASP A 344 31.15 15.28 34.25
C ASP A 344 29.92 15.46 35.14
N ILE A 345 29.55 14.42 35.86
CA ILE A 345 28.53 14.51 36.90
C ILE A 345 29.23 14.89 38.19
N THR A 346 28.95 16.08 38.68
CA THR A 346 29.66 16.66 39.84
C THR A 346 28.70 17.01 40.97
N LEU A 347 29.21 16.98 42.21
CA LEU A 347 28.54 17.49 43.41
C LEU A 347 29.55 18.27 44.27
N PHE A 348 29.26 19.54 44.56
CA PHE A 348 30.12 20.45 45.33
C PHE A 348 31.57 20.52 44.82
N GLY A 349 31.76 20.41 43.48
CA GLY A 349 33.07 20.43 42.83
C GLY A 349 33.78 19.05 42.75
N ASN A 350 33.29 18.04 43.44
CA ASN A 350 33.79 16.67 43.34
C ASN A 350 33.13 15.93 42.17
N VAL A 351 33.92 15.21 41.38
CA VAL A 351 33.43 14.40 40.24
C VAL A 351 32.87 13.09 40.78
N ILE A 352 31.55 12.85 40.59
CA ILE A 352 30.88 11.58 40.92
C ILE A 352 31.14 10.56 39.83
N PHE A 353 31.03 10.98 38.57
CA PHE A 353 31.23 10.14 37.39
C PHE A 353 31.76 11.01 36.25
N SER A 354 32.95 10.67 35.75
CA SER A 354 33.61 11.49 34.75
C SER A 354 33.00 11.23 33.34
N LYS A 355 33.12 12.21 32.47
CA LYS A 355 32.68 12.11 31.08
C LYS A 355 33.36 10.97 30.32
N GLU A 356 34.68 10.73 30.60
CA GLU A 356 35.42 9.63 29.99
C GLU A 356 34.86 8.26 30.41
N ALA A 357 34.55 8.09 31.69
CA ALA A 357 33.95 6.85 32.20
C ALA A 357 32.51 6.64 31.70
N LEU A 358 31.73 7.72 31.51
CA LEU A 358 30.42 7.65 30.86
C LEU A 358 30.54 7.20 29.41
N LEU A 359 31.49 7.75 28.66
CA LEU A 359 31.76 7.40 27.27
C LEU A 359 32.23 5.97 27.14
N GLU A 360 33.24 5.56 27.92
CA GLU A 360 33.73 4.18 27.94
C GLU A 360 32.61 3.17 28.19
N ARG A 361 31.78 3.48 29.20
CA ARG A 361 30.64 2.62 29.53
C ARG A 361 29.59 2.54 28.42
N PHE A 362 29.33 3.67 27.76
CA PHE A 362 28.43 3.73 26.63
C PHE A 362 28.92 2.92 25.41
N LEU A 363 30.23 3.04 25.09
CA LEU A 363 30.86 2.35 23.97
C LEU A 363 31.05 0.84 24.22
N SER A 364 31.15 0.42 25.49
CA SER A 364 31.28 -1.01 25.83
C SER A 364 30.04 -1.84 25.53
N ASP A 365 28.87 -1.24 25.34
CA ASP A 365 27.61 -1.91 25.01
C ASP A 365 27.37 -1.92 23.49
N THR A 366 28.09 -2.77 22.75
CA THR A 366 28.07 -2.80 21.28
C THR A 366 26.84 -3.49 20.68
N GLU A 367 26.08 -4.26 21.48
CA GLU A 367 24.96 -5.08 20.98
C GLU A 367 23.61 -4.33 20.92
N ASN A 368 23.53 -3.16 21.55
CA ASN A 368 22.28 -2.41 21.69
C ASN A 368 22.27 -1.11 20.89
N SER A 369 21.07 -0.67 20.47
CA SER A 369 20.87 0.64 19.83
C SER A 369 21.31 1.79 20.76
N GLN A 370 21.73 2.94 20.21
CA GLN A 370 22.14 4.11 20.99
C GLN A 370 21.12 4.51 22.07
N LYS A 371 19.82 4.46 21.75
CA LYS A 371 18.73 4.73 22.69
C LYS A 371 18.73 3.73 23.86
N SER A 372 18.92 2.44 23.58
CA SER A 372 18.99 1.40 24.62
C SER A 372 20.25 1.53 25.47
N ARG A 373 21.41 1.81 24.84
CA ARG A 373 22.69 2.12 25.52
C ARG A 373 22.50 3.28 26.50
N GLY A 374 21.85 4.36 26.05
CA GLY A 374 21.58 5.53 26.88
C GLY A 374 20.65 5.27 28.03
N ALA A 375 19.59 4.53 27.86
CA ALA A 375 18.68 4.16 28.92
C ALA A 375 19.39 3.30 29.98
N ARG A 376 20.25 2.36 29.57
CA ARG A 376 21.06 1.53 30.46
C ARG A 376 22.14 2.36 31.20
N LEU A 377 22.79 3.28 30.46
CA LEU A 377 23.78 4.19 31.09
C LEU A 377 23.11 5.06 32.13
N ALA A 378 21.94 5.66 31.83
CA ALA A 378 21.18 6.47 32.78
C ALA A 378 20.78 5.68 34.04
N ALA A 379 20.31 4.43 33.88
CA ALA A 379 19.98 3.56 34.99
C ALA A 379 21.22 3.20 35.86
N TYR A 380 22.33 2.85 35.20
CA TYR A 380 23.61 2.58 35.88
C TYR A 380 24.10 3.80 36.65
N THR A 381 24.09 4.98 36.02
CA THR A 381 24.51 6.24 36.61
C THR A 381 23.70 6.59 37.87
N GLN A 382 22.40 6.30 37.89
CA GLN A 382 21.58 6.47 39.10
C GLN A 382 22.11 5.63 40.29
N GLY A 383 22.56 4.40 40.02
CA GLY A 383 23.20 3.55 41.03
C GLY A 383 24.51 4.12 41.55
N VAL A 384 25.37 4.62 40.66
CA VAL A 384 26.65 5.29 41.03
C VAL A 384 26.42 6.51 41.92
N ILE A 385 25.41 7.33 41.56
CA ILE A 385 25.03 8.49 42.37
C ILE A 385 24.54 8.05 43.74
N ASP A 386 23.73 7.01 43.84
CA ASP A 386 23.24 6.48 45.11
C ASP A 386 24.38 6.00 46.02
N GLU A 387 25.31 5.24 45.43
CA GLU A 387 26.51 4.76 46.15
C GLU A 387 27.38 5.93 46.64
N TYR A 388 27.60 6.96 45.81
CA TYR A 388 28.34 8.14 46.19
C TYR A 388 27.68 8.89 47.37
N PHE A 389 26.35 9.05 47.35
CA PHE A 389 25.60 9.68 48.44
C PHE A 389 25.59 8.86 49.73
N ILE A 390 25.72 7.54 49.66
CA ILE A 390 25.84 6.66 50.79
C ILE A 390 27.25 6.80 51.41
N ASN A 391 28.28 6.67 50.57
CA ASN A 391 29.68 6.60 51.00
C ASN A 391 30.19 7.94 51.53
N ASN A 392 29.70 9.09 51.00
CA ASN A 392 30.14 10.44 51.37
C ASN A 392 29.07 11.20 52.15
N ARG A 393 28.21 10.49 52.88
CA ARG A 393 27.03 11.06 53.55
C ARG A 393 27.38 12.20 54.52
N GLU A 394 28.41 12.02 55.35
CA GLU A 394 28.82 13.01 56.32
C GLU A 394 29.35 14.30 55.69
N GLU A 395 30.18 14.16 54.65
CA GLU A 395 30.73 15.30 53.91
C GLU A 395 29.63 16.09 53.19
N ILE A 396 28.64 15.39 52.60
CA ILE A 396 27.51 16.02 51.91
C ILE A 396 26.64 16.79 52.90
N TYR A 397 26.40 16.26 54.12
CA TYR A 397 25.66 16.96 55.13
C TYR A 397 26.39 18.26 55.58
N LEU A 398 27.70 18.21 55.76
CA LEU A 398 28.51 19.38 56.08
C LEU A 398 28.48 20.51 55.04
N HIS A 399 28.33 20.12 53.76
CA HIS A 399 28.16 21.07 52.65
C HIS A 399 26.74 21.64 52.53
N ILE A 400 25.72 20.90 53.00
CA ILE A 400 24.32 21.35 52.97
C ILE A 400 24.07 22.34 54.13
N ASP A 401 24.59 22.04 55.31
CA ASP A 401 24.47 22.90 56.53
C ASP A 401 25.64 22.65 57.44
N ALA A 402 26.56 23.66 57.50
CA ALA A 402 27.83 23.52 58.22
C ALA A 402 27.67 23.68 59.77
N ASP A 403 26.51 24.18 60.21
CA ASP A 403 26.35 24.61 61.61
C ASP A 403 25.27 23.89 62.42
N SER A 404 24.51 22.92 61.78
CA SER A 404 23.40 22.28 62.48
C SER A 404 23.61 20.78 62.71
N GLU A 405 23.04 20.29 63.84
CA GLU A 405 22.76 18.86 64.03
C GLU A 405 21.83 18.37 62.88
N ILE A 406 22.04 17.16 62.41
CA ILE A 406 21.23 16.59 61.33
C ILE A 406 19.76 16.50 61.78
N ASP A 407 19.01 17.54 61.45
CA ASP A 407 17.57 17.59 61.66
C ASP A 407 16.74 17.05 60.49
N GLU A 408 15.41 17.09 60.65
CA GLU A 408 14.49 16.58 59.62
C GLU A 408 14.54 17.40 58.33
N ASP A 409 14.85 18.69 58.40
CA ASP A 409 14.91 19.58 57.24
C ASP A 409 16.21 19.37 56.45
N THR A 410 17.34 19.20 57.14
CA THR A 410 18.62 18.83 56.54
C THR A 410 18.52 17.47 55.81
N ALA A 411 17.79 16.50 56.39
CA ALA A 411 17.55 15.22 55.78
C ALA A 411 16.63 15.33 54.50
N LYS A 412 15.67 16.27 54.49
CA LYS A 412 14.88 16.57 53.29
C LYS A 412 15.72 17.20 52.18
N LEU A 413 16.60 18.17 52.55
CA LEU A 413 17.54 18.78 51.61
C LEU A 413 18.51 17.77 50.98
N PHE A 414 19.03 16.83 51.76
CA PHE A 414 19.87 15.75 51.27
C PHE A 414 19.15 14.89 50.24
N LYS A 415 17.92 14.47 50.51
CA LYS A 415 17.10 13.71 49.59
C LYS A 415 16.76 14.51 48.30
N ALA A 416 16.42 15.79 48.44
CA ALA A 416 16.14 16.69 47.34
C ALA A 416 17.36 16.87 46.43
N LYS A 417 18.57 17.07 47.03
CA LYS A 417 19.83 17.21 46.28
C LYS A 417 20.19 15.93 45.52
N ARG A 418 20.04 14.75 46.15
CA ARG A 418 20.25 13.47 45.49
C ARG A 418 19.32 13.30 44.28
N ARG A 419 18.03 13.63 44.44
CA ARG A 419 17.05 13.57 43.35
C ARG A 419 17.41 14.54 42.23
N GLN A 420 17.77 15.77 42.55
CA GLN A 420 18.20 16.78 41.58
C GLN A 420 19.36 16.29 40.70
N ILE A 421 20.42 15.72 41.32
CA ILE A 421 21.60 15.24 40.58
C ILE A 421 21.21 14.05 39.67
N LYS A 422 20.37 13.13 40.15
CA LYS A 422 19.87 12.02 39.33
C LYS A 422 19.07 12.49 38.09
N GLU A 423 18.17 13.43 38.29
CA GLU A 423 17.37 14.02 37.23
C GLU A 423 18.25 14.74 36.21
N SER A 424 19.17 15.58 36.68
CA SER A 424 20.14 16.31 35.85
C SER A 424 21.05 15.36 35.06
N ALA A 425 21.56 14.31 35.67
CA ALA A 425 22.39 13.30 34.99
C ALA A 425 21.61 12.54 33.93
N ALA A 426 20.39 12.12 34.23
CA ALA A 426 19.55 11.44 33.28
C ALA A 426 19.19 12.32 32.06
N GLU A 427 18.91 13.61 32.30
CA GLU A 427 18.61 14.57 31.24
C GLU A 427 19.85 14.90 30.40
N MET A 428 21.03 15.06 31.02
CA MET A 428 22.30 15.25 30.33
C MET A 428 22.62 14.05 29.42
N ILE A 429 22.52 12.82 29.97
CA ILE A 429 22.74 11.60 29.16
C ILE A 429 21.75 11.53 28.00
N LYS A 430 20.47 11.79 28.27
CA LYS A 430 19.44 11.80 27.23
C LYS A 430 19.72 12.82 26.13
N SER A 431 20.16 14.04 26.52
CA SER A 431 20.49 15.12 25.57
C SER A 431 21.76 14.83 24.77
N ALA A 432 22.79 14.23 25.40
CA ALA A 432 24.02 13.84 24.71
C ALA A 432 23.81 12.74 23.66
N ILE A 433 22.80 11.88 23.84
CA ILE A 433 22.45 10.76 22.93
C ILE A 433 21.45 11.19 21.87
N LEU A 434 20.75 12.32 22.05
CA LEU A 434 19.89 12.93 21.06
C LEU A 434 20.73 13.46 19.88
N VAL A 435 21.21 12.51 19.06
CA VAL A 435 21.93 12.83 17.83
C VAL A 435 20.91 13.25 16.79
N ASP A 436 21.16 14.34 16.06
CA ASP A 436 20.36 14.71 14.90
C ASP A 436 20.59 13.70 13.77
N PRO A 437 19.60 12.88 13.38
CA PRO A 437 19.75 11.90 12.31
C PRO A 437 20.15 12.53 10.96
N ILE A 438 19.80 13.79 10.73
CA ILE A 438 20.16 14.53 9.52
C ILE A 438 21.68 14.79 9.53
N ALA A 439 22.20 15.32 10.64
CA ALA A 439 23.63 15.58 10.76
C ALA A 439 24.46 14.29 10.67
N VAL A 440 23.99 13.19 11.25
CA VAL A 440 24.64 11.87 11.15
C VAL A 440 24.67 11.39 9.70
N TYR A 441 23.53 11.43 9.01
CA TYR A 441 23.44 10.98 7.63
C TYR A 441 24.41 11.73 6.72
N PHE A 442 24.43 13.08 6.78
CA PHE A 442 25.30 13.87 5.92
C PHE A 442 26.78 13.70 6.27
N LYS A 443 27.14 13.52 7.54
CA LYS A 443 28.51 13.20 7.93
C LYS A 443 28.98 11.83 7.40
N LEU A 444 28.10 10.83 7.43
CA LEU A 444 28.35 9.53 6.82
C LEU A 444 28.46 9.65 5.29
N LEU A 445 27.62 10.47 4.66
CA LEU A 445 27.63 10.73 3.23
C LEU A 445 28.94 11.40 2.79
N GLU A 446 29.41 12.41 3.50
CA GLU A 446 30.71 13.08 3.26
C GLU A 446 31.86 12.07 3.34
N LYS A 447 31.91 11.31 4.41
CA LYS A 447 32.96 10.30 4.62
C LYS A 447 32.95 9.24 3.50
N TYR A 448 31.78 8.72 3.14
CA TYR A 448 31.63 7.77 2.05
C TYR A 448 32.07 8.37 0.70
N ALA A 449 31.70 9.62 0.43
CA ALA A 449 32.06 10.33 -0.78
C ALA A 449 33.59 10.51 -0.93
N GLU A 450 34.28 10.83 0.18
CA GLU A 450 35.73 10.95 0.22
C GLU A 450 36.43 9.59 0.01
N GLU A 451 36.01 8.55 0.75
CA GLU A 451 36.57 7.20 0.70
C GLU A 451 36.45 6.56 -0.69
N ASN A 452 35.33 6.84 -1.39
CA ASN A 452 35.02 6.23 -2.70
C ASN A 452 35.20 7.16 -3.89
N ASN A 453 35.70 8.39 -3.66
CA ASN A 453 35.88 9.40 -4.70
C ASN A 453 34.64 9.69 -5.53
N CYS A 454 33.51 9.91 -4.87
CA CYS A 454 32.18 10.16 -5.45
C CYS A 454 31.65 11.55 -5.07
N PRO A 455 32.21 12.64 -5.58
CA PRO A 455 31.83 14.01 -5.17
C PRO A 455 30.40 14.38 -5.52
N GLU A 456 29.76 13.72 -6.48
CA GLU A 456 28.36 13.92 -6.86
C GLU A 456 27.36 13.61 -5.72
N LEU A 457 27.78 12.86 -4.72
CA LEU A 457 26.93 12.57 -3.54
C LEU A 457 26.64 13.84 -2.72
N LEU A 458 27.54 14.81 -2.78
CA LEU A 458 27.45 16.05 -1.98
C LEU A 458 26.65 17.17 -2.68
N ASP A 459 26.21 16.97 -3.92
CA ASP A 459 25.49 17.99 -4.67
C ASP A 459 24.18 18.41 -3.99
N THR A 460 23.55 17.50 -3.22
CA THR A 460 22.29 17.74 -2.52
C THR A 460 22.46 18.45 -1.17
N MET A 461 23.69 18.67 -0.68
CA MET A 461 23.94 19.43 0.56
C MET A 461 23.47 20.88 0.44
N ALA A 462 23.59 21.47 -0.74
CA ALA A 462 23.13 22.83 -0.99
C ALA A 462 21.57 22.98 -0.87
N THR A 463 20.83 21.89 -1.04
CA THR A 463 19.36 21.89 -0.81
C THR A 463 19.00 21.81 0.66
N LEU A 464 19.82 21.12 1.46
CA LEU A 464 19.68 21.06 2.91
C LEU A 464 19.81 22.45 3.55
N GLU A 465 20.76 23.28 3.10
CA GLU A 465 20.93 24.65 3.58
C GLU A 465 19.67 25.51 3.36
N LYS A 466 18.85 25.15 2.36
CA LYS A 466 17.56 25.77 2.07
C LYS A 466 16.38 25.15 2.82
N GLY A 467 16.62 24.20 3.72
CA GLY A 467 15.58 23.49 4.48
C GLY A 467 14.82 22.44 3.68
N TYR A 468 15.47 21.86 2.65
CA TYR A 468 14.89 20.87 1.77
C TYR A 468 15.80 19.64 1.63
N LEU A 469 15.23 18.44 1.72
CA LEU A 469 15.89 17.17 1.44
C LEU A 469 15.39 16.60 0.11
N GLU A 470 16.31 16.19 -0.75
CA GLU A 470 15.96 15.38 -1.90
C GLU A 470 15.37 14.05 -1.46
N PHE A 471 14.58 13.40 -2.31
CA PHE A 471 13.88 12.16 -1.99
C PHE A 471 14.82 11.07 -1.49
N GLU A 472 15.95 10.87 -2.19
CA GLU A 472 16.97 9.88 -1.86
C GLU A 472 17.65 10.15 -0.51
N ASP A 473 17.85 11.43 -0.16
CA ASP A 473 18.44 11.82 1.13
C ASP A 473 17.42 11.70 2.27
N ALA A 474 16.15 12.01 2.01
CA ALA A 474 15.09 11.81 2.99
C ALA A 474 14.96 10.33 3.41
N ILE A 475 15.08 9.40 2.44
CA ILE A 475 15.12 7.97 2.72
C ILE A 475 16.34 7.62 3.58
N GLY A 476 17.52 8.12 3.21
CA GLY A 476 18.77 7.89 3.94
C GLY A 476 18.71 8.38 5.39
N VAL A 477 18.17 9.59 5.61
CA VAL A 477 17.97 10.16 6.94
C VAL A 477 17.02 9.30 7.79
N VAL A 478 15.87 8.89 7.24
CA VAL A 478 14.92 8.04 7.99
C VAL A 478 15.50 6.65 8.22
N TYR A 479 16.31 6.14 7.29
CA TYR A 479 17.03 4.89 7.48
C TYR A 479 18.03 4.97 8.64
N VAL A 480 18.90 5.99 8.67
CA VAL A 480 19.82 6.25 9.78
C VAL A 480 19.05 6.40 11.09
N LYS A 481 17.94 7.16 11.09
CA LYS A 481 17.05 7.29 12.26
C LYS A 481 16.55 5.93 12.74
N SER A 482 16.25 5.00 11.82
CA SER A 482 15.81 3.64 12.18
C SER A 482 16.95 2.79 12.75
N VAL A 483 18.17 2.93 12.21
CA VAL A 483 19.38 2.26 12.73
C VAL A 483 19.70 2.73 14.15
N LEU A 484 19.58 4.02 14.41
CA LEU A 484 19.73 4.62 15.74
C LEU A 484 18.61 4.23 16.73
N GLY A 485 17.57 3.51 16.29
CA GLY A 485 16.42 3.12 17.10
C GLY A 485 15.50 4.29 17.48
N MET A 486 15.53 5.36 16.69
CA MET A 486 14.75 6.59 16.88
C MET A 486 13.51 6.68 15.99
N ALA A 487 13.43 5.88 14.92
CA ALA A 487 12.24 5.81 14.06
C ALA A 487 11.12 5.00 14.70
N ALA A 488 9.89 5.28 14.32
CA ALA A 488 8.74 4.54 14.80
C ALA A 488 8.77 3.07 14.33
N VAL A 489 8.44 2.17 15.26
CA VAL A 489 8.24 0.73 14.96
C VAL A 489 6.77 0.41 15.10
N LEU A 490 6.14 0.07 13.98
CA LEU A 490 4.69 -0.17 13.87
C LEU A 490 4.38 -1.67 14.04
N SER A 491 4.61 -2.20 15.23
CA SER A 491 4.43 -3.64 15.55
C SER A 491 2.98 -4.13 15.53
N GLY A 492 2.00 -3.21 15.48
CA GLY A 492 0.57 -3.53 15.35
C GLY A 492 0.15 -3.92 13.94
N VAL A 493 0.95 -3.62 12.92
CA VAL A 493 0.69 -4.01 11.54
C VAL A 493 1.04 -5.49 11.37
N LYS A 494 0.10 -6.29 10.86
CA LYS A 494 0.26 -7.73 10.68
C LYS A 494 0.45 -8.14 9.22
N HIS A 495 -0.04 -7.32 8.26
CA HIS A 495 0.13 -7.61 6.84
C HIS A 495 0.38 -6.34 6.03
N ILE A 496 1.30 -6.41 5.06
CA ILE A 496 1.60 -5.33 4.12
C ILE A 496 1.44 -5.86 2.70
N LEU A 497 0.70 -5.12 1.88
CA LEU A 497 0.67 -5.29 0.44
C LEU A 497 1.53 -4.19 -0.20
N ILE A 498 2.61 -4.56 -0.87
CA ILE A 498 3.47 -3.62 -1.61
C ILE A 498 3.15 -3.77 -3.09
N ASP A 499 2.54 -2.74 -3.66
CA ASP A 499 2.32 -2.69 -5.11
C ASP A 499 3.48 -2.00 -5.83
N GLU A 500 3.72 -2.39 -7.07
CA GLU A 500 4.85 -1.92 -7.89
C GLU A 500 6.20 -2.04 -7.14
N ALA A 501 6.41 -3.17 -6.47
CA ALA A 501 7.58 -3.38 -5.60
C ALA A 501 8.92 -3.20 -6.33
N GLN A 502 8.97 -3.37 -7.66
CA GLN A 502 10.18 -3.12 -8.46
C GLN A 502 10.59 -1.65 -8.50
N ASP A 503 9.75 -0.70 -8.07
CA ASP A 503 10.09 0.72 -7.99
C ASP A 503 10.71 1.14 -6.67
N LEU A 504 10.68 0.26 -5.69
CA LEU A 504 11.34 0.50 -4.42
C LEU A 504 12.80 0.11 -4.53
N SER A 505 13.67 0.98 -4.05
CA SER A 505 15.10 0.71 -3.93
C SER A 505 15.42 -0.23 -2.76
N TYR A 506 16.64 -0.76 -2.73
CA TYR A 506 17.08 -1.67 -1.67
C TYR A 506 16.92 -1.07 -0.27
N ILE A 507 17.33 0.18 -0.06
CA ILE A 507 17.20 0.87 1.23
C ILE A 507 15.73 1.03 1.66
N GLN A 508 14.81 1.24 0.70
CA GLN A 508 13.38 1.35 0.98
C GLN A 508 12.79 0.02 1.45
N HIS A 509 13.15 -1.09 0.81
CA HIS A 509 12.75 -2.43 1.26
C HIS A 509 13.28 -2.73 2.68
N LYS A 510 14.53 -2.41 2.94
CA LYS A 510 15.14 -2.59 4.28
C LYS A 510 14.45 -1.71 5.33
N LEU A 511 14.09 -0.47 4.99
CA LEU A 511 13.37 0.42 5.89
C LEU A 511 11.98 -0.11 6.25
N ILE A 512 11.22 -0.64 5.27
CA ILE A 512 9.93 -1.28 5.53
C ILE A 512 10.08 -2.43 6.54
N LEU A 513 11.07 -3.31 6.36
CA LEU A 513 11.31 -4.41 7.30
C LEU A 513 11.66 -3.94 8.71
N ARG A 514 12.39 -2.81 8.85
CA ARG A 514 12.73 -2.24 10.16
C ARG A 514 11.53 -1.58 10.84
N MET A 515 10.67 -0.92 10.06
CA MET A 515 9.48 -0.25 10.60
C MET A 515 8.35 -1.23 10.93
N PHE A 516 8.24 -2.35 10.21
CA PHE A 516 7.16 -3.33 10.32
C PHE A 516 7.67 -4.76 10.60
N PRO A 517 8.40 -4.99 11.70
CA PRO A 517 9.15 -6.23 11.90
C PRO A 517 8.29 -7.49 12.09
N ARG A 518 6.98 -7.33 12.33
CA ARG A 518 6.04 -8.44 12.55
C ARG A 518 5.09 -8.67 11.37
N ALA A 519 5.11 -7.79 10.39
CA ALA A 519 4.18 -7.88 9.27
C ALA A 519 4.58 -9.01 8.29
N ARG A 520 3.60 -9.77 7.82
CA ARG A 520 3.71 -10.57 6.61
C ARG A 520 3.61 -9.67 5.39
N VAL A 521 4.25 -10.06 4.30
CA VAL A 521 4.32 -9.21 3.13
C VAL A 521 3.84 -9.95 1.88
N THR A 522 3.00 -9.28 1.10
CA THR A 522 2.68 -9.63 -0.28
C THR A 522 3.24 -8.55 -1.19
N LEU A 523 4.19 -8.92 -2.06
CA LEU A 523 4.80 -8.02 -3.03
C LEU A 523 4.21 -8.28 -4.42
N LEU A 524 3.88 -7.23 -5.14
CA LEU A 524 3.43 -7.28 -6.53
C LEU A 524 4.46 -6.54 -7.37
N ALA A 525 5.04 -7.20 -8.38
CA ALA A 525 6.11 -6.62 -9.17
C ALA A 525 5.96 -6.92 -10.67
N ASP A 526 6.34 -5.93 -11.49
CA ASP A 526 6.55 -6.08 -12.93
C ASP A 526 7.98 -5.70 -13.28
N THR A 527 8.83 -6.69 -13.45
CA THR A 527 10.26 -6.48 -13.75
C THR A 527 10.51 -5.77 -15.09
N ASN A 528 9.50 -5.64 -15.95
CA ASN A 528 9.61 -4.95 -17.23
C ASN A 528 9.26 -3.45 -17.15
N GLN A 529 8.65 -3.00 -16.04
CA GLN A 529 8.16 -1.63 -15.86
C GLN A 529 8.94 -0.81 -14.82
N ALA A 530 10.14 -1.17 -14.47
CA ALA A 530 10.97 -0.35 -13.59
C ALA A 530 11.31 0.98 -14.28
N ILE A 531 10.79 2.10 -13.77
CA ILE A 531 11.07 3.45 -14.32
C ILE A 531 12.54 3.77 -14.19
N ILE A 532 13.06 3.51 -13.00
CA ILE A 532 14.40 3.85 -12.59
C ILE A 532 15.22 2.55 -12.52
N SER A 533 15.28 1.82 -13.64
CA SER A 533 16.04 0.56 -13.70
C SER A 533 17.52 0.72 -13.35
N GLU A 534 18.05 1.93 -13.46
CA GLU A 534 19.42 2.27 -13.09
C GLU A 534 19.61 2.44 -11.58
N LEU A 535 18.54 2.73 -10.85
CA LEU A 535 18.52 2.86 -9.38
C LEU A 535 18.00 1.61 -8.69
N ASN A 536 17.25 0.77 -9.41
CA ASN A 536 16.64 -0.44 -8.87
C ASN A 536 17.48 -1.64 -9.29
N THR A 537 18.46 -1.91 -8.47
CA THR A 537 19.32 -3.09 -8.60
C THR A 537 18.69 -4.35 -8.03
N THR A 538 17.46 -4.24 -7.48
CA THR A 538 16.79 -5.37 -6.84
C THR A 538 16.16 -6.29 -7.88
N SER A 539 16.83 -7.40 -8.18
CA SER A 539 16.27 -8.49 -8.97
C SER A 539 15.10 -9.16 -8.23
N LYS A 540 14.30 -9.95 -8.94
CA LYS A 540 13.22 -10.72 -8.29
C LYS A 540 13.76 -11.73 -7.27
N GLU A 541 14.96 -12.25 -7.50
CA GLU A 541 15.65 -13.16 -6.59
C GLU A 541 16.07 -12.42 -5.31
N GLU A 542 16.62 -11.21 -5.43
CA GLU A 542 16.97 -10.38 -4.28
C GLU A 542 15.74 -9.92 -3.49
N LEU A 543 14.63 -9.55 -4.18
CA LEU A 543 13.37 -9.24 -3.50
C LEU A 543 12.87 -10.43 -2.69
N ALA A 544 12.91 -11.64 -3.28
CA ALA A 544 12.54 -12.85 -2.58
C ALA A 544 13.45 -13.14 -1.38
N GLU A 545 14.75 -12.89 -1.50
CA GLU A 545 15.72 -13.05 -0.42
C GLU A 545 15.48 -12.05 0.72
N ILE A 546 15.32 -10.74 0.40
CA ILE A 546 15.08 -9.68 1.39
C ILE A 546 13.89 -9.99 2.29
N TYR A 547 12.82 -10.50 1.71
CA TYR A 547 11.56 -10.77 2.43
C TYR A 547 11.38 -12.24 2.81
N ASN A 548 12.32 -13.12 2.46
CA ASN A 548 12.14 -14.57 2.55
C ASN A 548 10.79 -15.00 1.96
N ALA A 549 10.52 -14.57 0.72
CA ALA A 549 9.25 -14.70 0.03
C ALA A 549 9.28 -15.79 -1.03
N ASN A 550 8.17 -16.52 -1.16
CA ASN A 550 7.97 -17.46 -2.27
C ASN A 550 7.52 -16.70 -3.52
N ILE A 551 8.00 -17.14 -4.68
CA ILE A 551 7.70 -16.49 -5.96
C ILE A 551 6.57 -17.22 -6.66
N LEU A 552 5.51 -16.49 -7.05
CA LEU A 552 4.48 -16.95 -7.96
C LEU A 552 4.44 -16.05 -9.20
N ASN A 553 4.30 -16.67 -10.38
CA ASN A 553 4.26 -15.95 -11.64
C ASN A 553 2.83 -15.92 -12.19
N LEU A 554 2.44 -14.75 -12.70
CA LEU A 554 1.30 -14.55 -13.58
C LEU A 554 1.86 -14.36 -14.98
N ASN A 555 1.63 -15.30 -15.89
CA ASN A 555 2.34 -15.34 -17.16
C ASN A 555 1.58 -14.65 -18.30
N LYS A 556 0.31 -14.29 -18.10
CA LYS A 556 -0.58 -13.82 -19.16
C LYS A 556 -1.10 -12.41 -18.88
N SER A 557 -1.07 -11.58 -19.94
CA SER A 557 -1.72 -10.25 -19.93
C SER A 557 -3.13 -10.36 -20.49
N TYR A 558 -4.11 -9.85 -19.74
CA TYR A 558 -5.54 -9.93 -20.10
C TYR A 558 -6.14 -8.59 -20.52
N ARG A 559 -5.51 -7.49 -20.16
CA ARG A 559 -6.11 -6.17 -20.09
C ARG A 559 -6.21 -5.45 -21.42
N SER A 560 -5.08 -5.26 -22.08
CA SER A 560 -5.01 -4.54 -23.36
C SER A 560 -5.38 -5.45 -24.54
N THR A 561 -5.75 -4.85 -25.66
CA THR A 561 -6.02 -5.61 -26.90
C THR A 561 -4.77 -6.35 -27.38
N LYS A 562 -4.97 -7.37 -28.22
CA LYS A 562 -3.89 -8.16 -28.81
C LYS A 562 -2.90 -7.29 -29.58
N GLU A 563 -3.40 -6.29 -30.29
CA GLU A 563 -2.61 -5.38 -31.12
C GLU A 563 -1.70 -4.50 -30.25
N ILE A 564 -2.22 -3.93 -29.15
CA ILE A 564 -1.43 -3.14 -28.19
C ILE A 564 -0.40 -4.03 -27.50
N ASN A 565 -0.79 -5.20 -27.00
CA ASN A 565 0.13 -6.13 -26.37
C ASN A 565 1.23 -6.59 -27.34
N SER A 566 0.86 -6.88 -28.60
CA SER A 566 1.82 -7.28 -29.64
C SER A 566 2.82 -6.17 -29.96
N TYR A 567 2.36 -4.91 -29.95
CA TYR A 567 3.25 -3.75 -30.07
C TYR A 567 4.20 -3.64 -28.88
N ALA A 568 3.67 -3.72 -27.67
CA ALA A 568 4.48 -3.65 -26.45
C ALA A 568 5.55 -4.78 -26.38
N LEU A 569 5.20 -6.00 -26.79
CA LEU A 569 6.14 -7.13 -26.84
C LEU A 569 7.31 -6.92 -27.79
N LYS A 570 7.15 -6.14 -28.88
CA LYS A 570 8.26 -5.80 -29.80
C LYS A 570 9.30 -4.88 -29.14
N LEU A 571 8.90 -4.15 -28.09
CA LEU A 571 9.78 -3.26 -27.33
C LEU A 571 10.60 -4.00 -26.27
N LEU A 572 10.25 -5.25 -25.97
CA LEU A 572 10.93 -6.08 -24.98
C LEU A 572 11.89 -7.08 -25.62
N PRO A 573 13.01 -7.43 -24.95
CA PRO A 573 13.85 -8.58 -25.30
C PRO A 573 13.03 -9.88 -25.33
N GLU A 574 13.45 -10.87 -26.13
CA GLU A 574 12.68 -12.12 -26.31
C GLU A 574 12.46 -12.90 -25.00
N GLU A 575 13.48 -12.93 -24.15
CA GLU A 575 13.45 -13.62 -22.85
C GLU A 575 12.49 -12.98 -21.84
N LYS A 576 12.04 -11.74 -22.08
CA LYS A 576 11.10 -11.00 -21.23
C LYS A 576 9.65 -11.00 -21.76
N ARG A 577 9.40 -11.70 -22.87
CA ARG A 577 8.07 -11.77 -23.45
C ARG A 577 7.15 -12.67 -22.64
N TYR A 578 5.85 -12.35 -22.68
CA TYR A 578 4.79 -13.00 -21.92
C TYR A 578 3.65 -13.41 -22.86
N GLU A 579 2.75 -14.25 -22.35
CA GLU A 579 1.54 -14.66 -23.07
C GLU A 579 0.52 -13.52 -23.09
N ILE A 580 -0.21 -13.40 -24.19
CA ILE A 580 -1.29 -12.41 -24.34
C ILE A 580 -2.63 -13.11 -24.49
N PHE A 581 -3.66 -12.48 -23.92
CA PHE A 581 -5.04 -12.90 -24.15
C PHE A 581 -5.51 -12.39 -25.50
N GLU A 582 -6.16 -13.25 -26.28
CA GLU A 582 -6.60 -12.92 -27.65
C GLU A 582 -7.89 -12.08 -27.63
N ARG A 583 -7.75 -10.81 -27.29
CA ARG A 583 -8.78 -9.79 -27.40
C ARG A 583 -8.42 -8.86 -28.55
N THR A 584 -9.15 -8.96 -29.66
CA THR A 584 -8.92 -8.13 -30.86
C THR A 584 -9.35 -6.70 -30.63
N GLY A 585 -8.59 -5.74 -31.17
CA GLY A 585 -8.85 -4.29 -31.12
C GLY A 585 -8.39 -3.60 -32.41
N GLU A 586 -8.20 -2.29 -32.34
CA GLU A 586 -7.63 -1.53 -33.44
C GLU A 586 -6.11 -1.68 -33.48
N ASP A 587 -5.54 -1.62 -34.67
CA ASP A 587 -4.09 -1.59 -34.86
C ASP A 587 -3.49 -0.32 -34.21
N VAL A 588 -2.28 -0.46 -33.66
CA VAL A 588 -1.53 0.67 -33.12
C VAL A 588 -1.15 1.62 -34.26
N LYS A 589 -1.52 2.89 -34.13
CA LYS A 589 -1.24 3.91 -35.13
C LYS A 589 0.08 4.63 -34.79
N GLU A 590 0.97 4.74 -35.76
CA GLU A 590 2.13 5.60 -35.71
C GLU A 590 1.93 6.74 -36.72
N ILE A 591 1.76 7.97 -36.21
CA ILE A 591 1.44 9.15 -37.03
C ILE A 591 2.56 10.15 -36.87
N SER A 592 3.01 10.74 -37.98
CA SER A 592 3.95 11.86 -37.97
C SER A 592 3.25 13.11 -38.52
N GLY A 593 3.40 14.24 -37.83
CA GLY A 593 2.75 15.47 -38.25
C GLY A 593 3.19 16.67 -37.45
N ASN A 594 2.54 17.80 -37.70
CA ASN A 594 2.72 19.04 -36.96
C ASN A 594 1.70 19.12 -35.79
N ILE A 595 1.70 20.27 -35.09
CA ILE A 595 0.82 20.48 -33.93
C ILE A 595 -0.67 20.47 -34.30
N GLU A 596 -1.04 20.93 -35.49
CA GLU A 596 -2.44 20.97 -35.95
C GLU A 596 -2.94 19.54 -36.28
N ASP A 597 -2.09 18.70 -36.87
CA ASP A 597 -2.37 17.28 -37.06
C ASP A 597 -2.58 16.57 -35.72
N PHE A 598 -1.76 16.90 -34.74
CA PHE A 598 -1.87 16.39 -33.37
C PHE A 598 -3.21 16.75 -32.73
N LYS A 599 -3.62 18.03 -32.81
CA LYS A 599 -4.92 18.48 -32.29
C LYS A 599 -6.09 17.69 -32.86
N ASN A 600 -6.04 17.40 -34.16
CA ASN A 600 -7.09 16.63 -34.85
C ASN A 600 -7.15 15.17 -34.32
N VAL A 601 -5.99 14.53 -34.10
CA VAL A 601 -5.90 13.19 -33.52
C VAL A 601 -6.46 13.15 -32.10
N VAL A 602 -6.12 14.16 -31.28
CA VAL A 602 -6.62 14.25 -29.90
C VAL A 602 -8.14 14.44 -29.89
N LYS A 603 -8.70 15.31 -30.75
CA LYS A 603 -10.15 15.50 -30.88
C LYS A 603 -10.87 14.21 -31.24
N GLU A 604 -10.41 13.52 -32.27
CA GLU A 604 -11.00 12.24 -32.71
C GLU A 604 -11.02 11.21 -31.57
N MET A 605 -9.92 11.07 -30.83
CA MET A 605 -9.81 10.09 -29.75
C MET A 605 -10.63 10.48 -28.52
N ALA A 606 -10.69 11.75 -28.15
CA ALA A 606 -11.44 12.25 -27.01
C ALA A 606 -12.98 12.17 -27.25
N GLU A 607 -13.43 12.38 -28.48
CA GLU A 607 -14.86 12.21 -28.85
C GLU A 607 -15.30 10.74 -28.73
N ASN A 608 -14.41 9.78 -28.98
CA ASN A 608 -14.70 8.35 -28.90
C ASN A 608 -14.74 7.80 -27.47
N SER A 609 -13.96 8.36 -26.54
CA SER A 609 -14.01 8.01 -25.14
C SER A 609 -13.44 9.15 -24.28
N PRO A 610 -14.14 9.55 -23.22
CA PRO A 610 -13.63 10.53 -22.26
C PRO A 610 -12.40 10.04 -21.49
N SER A 611 -12.19 8.72 -21.35
CA SER A 611 -10.99 8.14 -20.75
C SER A 611 -9.82 8.14 -21.73
N THR A 612 -9.39 9.35 -22.15
CA THR A 612 -8.27 9.55 -23.08
C THR A 612 -7.11 10.23 -22.37
N CYS A 613 -5.90 9.63 -22.45
CA CYS A 613 -4.68 10.17 -21.86
C CYS A 613 -3.66 10.53 -22.94
N ILE A 614 -3.12 11.75 -22.83
CA ILE A 614 -2.00 12.21 -23.63
C ILE A 614 -0.76 12.11 -22.74
N ILE A 615 0.18 11.22 -23.10
CA ILE A 615 1.41 10.99 -22.35
C ILE A 615 2.55 11.76 -22.99
N THR A 616 3.19 12.60 -22.22
CA THR A 616 4.37 13.38 -22.60
C THR A 616 5.61 12.86 -21.86
N ARG A 617 6.80 13.25 -22.28
CA ARG A 617 8.04 12.81 -21.67
C ARG A 617 8.21 13.30 -20.23
N ASN A 618 7.90 14.60 -20.00
CA ASN A 618 8.13 15.27 -18.72
C ASN A 618 7.06 16.35 -18.47
N LEU A 619 7.09 16.95 -17.27
CA LEU A 619 6.12 17.94 -16.84
C LEU A 619 6.17 19.21 -17.70
N LYS A 620 7.35 19.62 -18.19
CA LYS A 620 7.48 20.79 -19.07
C LYS A 620 6.71 20.59 -20.37
N GLU A 621 6.89 19.44 -21.02
CA GLU A 621 6.13 19.09 -22.23
C GLU A 621 4.64 18.95 -21.93
N THR A 622 4.27 18.41 -20.77
CA THR A 622 2.88 18.31 -20.32
C THR A 622 2.20 19.70 -20.31
N ILE A 623 2.89 20.69 -19.72
CA ILE A 623 2.38 22.06 -19.64
C ILE A 623 2.29 22.70 -21.04
N GLU A 624 3.29 22.51 -21.90
CA GLU A 624 3.30 22.98 -23.28
C GLU A 624 2.09 22.41 -24.04
N VAL A 625 1.92 21.09 -24.04
CA VAL A 625 0.83 20.39 -24.74
C VAL A 625 -0.54 20.79 -24.18
N PHE A 626 -0.68 20.88 -22.86
CA PHE A 626 -1.93 21.32 -22.25
C PHE A 626 -2.31 22.74 -22.71
N ASN A 627 -1.35 23.67 -22.72
CA ASN A 627 -1.61 25.05 -23.15
C ASN A 627 -2.05 25.17 -24.63
N GLU A 628 -1.53 24.28 -25.48
CA GLU A 628 -1.91 24.23 -26.91
C GLU A 628 -3.32 23.65 -27.12
N LEU A 629 -3.75 22.71 -26.24
CA LEU A 629 -5.00 21.96 -26.41
C LEU A 629 -6.19 22.50 -25.62
N LYS A 630 -5.97 23.22 -24.50
CA LYS A 630 -7.00 23.59 -23.52
C LYS A 630 -8.16 24.43 -24.09
N THR A 631 -7.94 25.14 -25.19
CA THR A 631 -8.97 25.95 -25.85
C THR A 631 -9.79 25.18 -26.89
N GLU A 632 -9.33 23.99 -27.26
CA GLU A 632 -9.89 23.19 -28.36
C GLU A 632 -10.52 21.90 -27.91
N ILE A 633 -10.16 21.40 -26.72
CA ILE A 633 -10.66 20.14 -26.14
C ILE A 633 -11.45 20.47 -24.88
N ASP A 634 -12.76 20.28 -24.95
CA ASP A 634 -13.65 20.51 -23.80
C ASP A 634 -13.31 19.57 -22.64
N GLY A 635 -13.20 20.15 -21.44
CA GLY A 635 -12.94 19.40 -20.23
C GLY A 635 -11.52 18.85 -20.09
N LEU A 636 -10.59 19.20 -21.00
CA LEU A 636 -9.20 18.77 -20.91
C LEU A 636 -8.58 19.16 -19.56
N ARG A 637 -7.94 18.20 -18.92
CA ARG A 637 -7.25 18.40 -17.64
C ARG A 637 -5.75 18.18 -17.79
N ILE A 638 -5.00 18.76 -16.86
CA ILE A 638 -3.58 18.49 -16.67
C ILE A 638 -3.39 17.74 -15.37
N CYS A 639 -2.53 16.73 -15.38
CA CYS A 639 -2.03 16.10 -14.17
C CYS A 639 -0.62 16.65 -13.88
N ASP A 640 -0.50 17.36 -12.77
CA ASP A 640 0.77 17.70 -12.16
C ASP A 640 0.85 17.05 -10.78
N ASN A 641 2.01 17.06 -10.12
CA ASN A 641 2.20 16.46 -8.80
C ASN A 641 1.30 17.03 -7.69
N LYS A 642 0.50 18.08 -7.95
CA LYS A 642 -0.24 18.83 -6.93
C LYS A 642 -1.75 18.69 -7.05
N SER A 643 -2.26 18.40 -8.24
CA SER A 643 -3.69 18.35 -8.52
C SER A 643 -4.03 17.12 -9.37
N PHE A 644 -4.64 16.12 -8.75
CA PHE A 644 -5.15 14.97 -9.47
C PHE A 644 -6.54 14.59 -8.96
N GLU A 645 -7.51 14.65 -9.85
CA GLU A 645 -8.77 13.95 -9.72
C GLU A 645 -8.92 13.04 -10.94
N LEU A 646 -8.99 11.74 -10.73
CA LEU A 646 -9.42 10.80 -11.77
C LEU A 646 -10.84 11.20 -12.18
N SER A 647 -10.95 11.88 -13.28
CA SER A 647 -12.23 12.21 -13.91
C SER A 647 -12.30 11.53 -15.26
N HIS A 648 -13.54 11.30 -15.74
CA HIS A 648 -13.79 10.78 -17.09
C HIS A 648 -13.45 11.77 -18.22
N ASN A 649 -12.66 12.80 -17.94
CA ASN A 649 -12.28 13.82 -18.92
C ASN A 649 -10.90 13.52 -19.52
N PRO A 650 -10.63 13.95 -20.76
CA PRO A 650 -9.29 13.83 -21.35
C PRO A 650 -8.23 14.49 -20.46
N ILE A 651 -7.06 13.88 -20.36
CA ILE A 651 -5.99 14.34 -19.47
C ILE A 651 -4.63 14.33 -20.17
N VAL A 652 -3.82 15.36 -19.89
CA VAL A 652 -2.40 15.40 -20.28
C VAL A 652 -1.55 15.16 -19.05
N MET A 653 -0.59 14.25 -19.13
CA MET A 653 0.26 13.93 -17.99
C MET A 653 1.67 13.45 -18.41
N PRO A 654 2.69 13.69 -17.56
CA PRO A 654 4.04 13.17 -17.83
C PRO A 654 4.10 11.67 -17.57
N LEU A 655 5.00 10.98 -18.28
CA LEU A 655 5.20 9.53 -18.22
C LEU A 655 5.33 9.01 -16.78
N ALA A 656 6.11 9.69 -15.94
CA ALA A 656 6.35 9.25 -14.57
C ALA A 656 5.06 9.12 -13.74
N LEU A 657 4.05 9.97 -13.98
CA LEU A 657 2.77 9.95 -13.27
C LEU A 657 1.76 8.93 -13.82
N THR A 658 2.00 8.36 -15.00
CA THR A 658 1.08 7.39 -15.61
C THR A 658 1.09 6.02 -14.93
N LYS A 659 2.06 5.77 -14.05
CA LYS A 659 2.26 4.45 -13.47
C LYS A 659 1.10 4.04 -12.55
N GLY A 660 0.65 2.79 -12.71
CA GLY A 660 -0.54 2.27 -12.01
C GLY A 660 -1.87 2.72 -12.61
N LEU A 661 -1.88 3.71 -13.52
CA LEU A 661 -3.08 4.22 -14.18
C LEU A 661 -3.32 3.54 -15.53
N GLU A 662 -4.57 3.59 -16.01
CA GLU A 662 -5.02 2.99 -17.23
C GLU A 662 -6.09 3.82 -17.88
N PHE A 663 -6.07 3.83 -19.21
CA PHE A 663 -6.95 4.67 -20.01
C PHE A 663 -7.47 3.89 -21.21
N ASP A 664 -8.72 4.14 -21.60
CA ASP A 664 -9.28 3.53 -22.80
C ASP A 664 -8.45 3.84 -24.02
N ASN A 665 -8.07 5.13 -24.17
CA ASN A 665 -7.26 5.62 -25.25
C ASN A 665 -5.98 6.27 -24.73
N VAL A 666 -4.86 5.97 -25.36
CA VAL A 666 -3.57 6.62 -25.05
C VAL A 666 -2.96 7.18 -26.33
N ILE A 667 -2.52 8.42 -26.22
CA ILE A 667 -1.71 9.09 -27.24
C ILE A 667 -0.35 9.39 -26.61
N VAL A 668 0.70 8.78 -27.15
CA VAL A 668 2.07 9.11 -26.78
C VAL A 668 2.54 10.27 -27.64
N TYR A 669 2.79 11.41 -27.03
CA TYR A 669 3.32 12.59 -27.73
C TYR A 669 4.84 12.49 -27.79
N ASP A 670 5.34 12.01 -28.92
CA ASP A 670 6.77 11.83 -29.19
C ASP A 670 7.32 13.10 -29.88
N LYS A 671 7.77 14.07 -29.08
CA LYS A 671 8.37 15.30 -29.58
C LYS A 671 9.82 15.03 -29.97
N ASP A 672 10.15 15.28 -31.25
CA ASP A 672 11.52 15.15 -31.79
C ASP A 672 12.21 13.79 -31.50
N GLY A 673 11.43 12.72 -31.34
CA GLY A 673 11.93 11.37 -31.07
C GLY A 673 12.30 11.10 -29.61
N ALA A 674 11.68 11.82 -28.65
CA ALA A 674 11.95 11.66 -27.21
C ALA A 674 11.67 10.25 -26.66
N PHE A 675 10.80 9.49 -27.32
CA PHE A 675 10.52 8.09 -27.02
C PHE A 675 11.19 7.11 -28.01
N SER A 676 11.93 7.61 -28.99
CA SER A 676 12.58 6.82 -30.01
C SER A 676 14.00 6.39 -29.57
N GLY A 677 14.57 5.34 -30.22
CA GLY A 677 15.88 4.81 -29.89
C GLY A 677 15.83 3.67 -28.86
N ASP A 678 16.87 2.84 -28.85
CA ASP A 678 16.92 1.62 -28.01
C ASP A 678 16.91 1.94 -26.51
N GLU A 679 17.54 3.02 -26.10
CA GLU A 679 17.55 3.48 -24.72
C GLU A 679 16.16 3.93 -24.21
N ASN A 680 15.30 4.37 -25.11
CA ASN A 680 13.96 4.87 -24.79
C ASN A 680 12.85 3.82 -24.92
N LYS A 681 13.15 2.62 -25.42
CA LYS A 681 12.16 1.53 -25.58
C LYS A 681 11.43 1.21 -24.28
N LYS A 682 12.13 1.27 -23.13
CA LYS A 682 11.52 1.06 -21.81
C LYS A 682 10.41 2.08 -21.50
N TYR A 683 10.61 3.33 -21.87
CA TYR A 683 9.64 4.41 -21.64
C TYR A 683 8.45 4.30 -22.59
N LEU A 684 8.68 3.93 -23.83
CA LEU A 684 7.62 3.67 -24.80
C LEU A 684 6.80 2.43 -24.40
N TYR A 685 7.45 1.36 -23.91
CA TYR A 685 6.77 0.19 -23.36
C TYR A 685 5.86 0.57 -22.18
N MET A 686 6.36 1.39 -21.27
CA MET A 686 5.57 1.89 -20.15
C MET A 686 4.34 2.65 -20.59
N ALA A 687 4.50 3.61 -21.52
CA ALA A 687 3.41 4.41 -22.07
C ALA A 687 2.39 3.53 -22.81
N ALA A 688 2.86 2.62 -23.66
CA ALA A 688 2.01 1.72 -24.45
C ALA A 688 1.12 0.81 -23.56
N THR A 689 1.69 0.33 -22.45
CA THR A 689 0.97 -0.55 -21.51
C THR A 689 -0.09 0.17 -20.66
N ARG A 690 -0.24 1.49 -20.81
CA ARG A 690 -1.34 2.27 -20.19
C ARG A 690 -2.63 2.20 -21.01
N ALA A 691 -2.54 1.83 -22.30
CA ALA A 691 -3.67 1.77 -23.21
C ALA A 691 -4.47 0.46 -23.06
N LEU A 692 -5.79 0.57 -23.01
CA LEU A 692 -6.72 -0.57 -22.95
C LEU A 692 -7.28 -0.93 -24.33
N HIS A 693 -7.73 0.06 -25.09
CA HIS A 693 -8.46 -0.12 -26.34
C HIS A 693 -7.75 0.45 -27.55
N ARG A 694 -7.19 1.65 -27.45
CA ARG A 694 -6.52 2.35 -28.55
C ARG A 694 -5.20 2.95 -28.14
N LEU A 695 -4.20 2.80 -28.99
CA LEU A 695 -2.87 3.37 -28.81
C LEU A 695 -2.45 4.12 -30.09
N THR A 696 -2.06 5.36 -29.93
CA THR A 696 -1.48 6.16 -31.00
C THR A 696 -0.13 6.73 -30.54
N ILE A 697 0.91 6.53 -31.33
CA ILE A 697 2.20 7.18 -31.17
C ILE A 697 2.24 8.34 -32.14
N PHE A 698 2.29 9.57 -31.63
CA PHE A 698 2.31 10.77 -32.45
C PHE A 698 3.70 11.41 -32.44
N ASN A 699 4.40 11.27 -33.57
CA ASN A 699 5.73 11.85 -33.76
C ASN A 699 5.58 13.30 -34.23
N CYS A 700 5.69 14.24 -33.28
CA CYS A 700 5.63 15.67 -33.55
C CYS A 700 7.03 16.22 -33.90
N LYS A 701 7.23 16.66 -35.12
CA LYS A 701 8.47 17.34 -35.50
C LYS A 701 8.33 18.82 -35.16
N SER A 702 9.24 19.33 -34.32
CA SER A 702 9.38 20.79 -34.18
C SER A 702 9.76 21.38 -35.52
N GLU A 703 9.06 22.42 -35.96
CA GLU A 703 9.51 23.21 -37.11
C GLU A 703 10.92 23.72 -36.78
N LEU A 704 11.92 23.23 -37.49
CA LEU A 704 13.24 23.81 -37.47
C LEU A 704 13.04 25.29 -37.85
N LYS A 705 13.16 26.22 -36.89
CA LYS A 705 13.33 27.63 -37.18
C LYS A 705 14.54 27.66 -38.12
N SER A 706 14.28 27.91 -39.40
CA SER A 706 15.34 28.23 -40.35
C SER A 706 16.11 29.40 -39.77
N GLU A 707 17.31 29.13 -39.30
CA GLU A 707 18.28 30.20 -39.03
C GLU A 707 18.50 30.95 -40.35
N ASN A 708 17.88 32.11 -40.46
CA ASN A 708 18.29 33.18 -41.39
C ASN A 708 19.12 34.21 -40.63
#